data_5cceba629cccba777d3b569436a774ac
#
_entry.id   5cceba629cccba777d3b569436a774ac
#
_cell.length_a   1.000
_cell.length_b   1.000
_cell.length_c   1.000
_cell.angle_alpha   90.00
_cell.angle_beta   90.00
_cell.angle_gamma   90.00
#
_symmetry.space_group_name_H-M   'P 1'
#
loop_
_entity.id
_entity.type
_entity.pdbx_description
1 polymer ?
#
loop_
_entity_poly.entity_id
_entity_poly.type
_entity_poly.pdbx_seq_one_letter_code
_entity_poly.pdbx_strand_id
1 'polypeptide(L)'
;MMKLCFSTDYWSGLSWAQYVALAKDMQFSGIEIHNIEKEVFTEEGAIFSGDMLTAYRSLANLGIAIPCLDTVFNMADSGAASENLETLAKYIAAAKSVRCPYVRLYARETEGESFESLNATVIEFLTKALVMAEKAGIVLLVETAGIYADTSRLAAILGVFASDYLGALWDISHPYRLYGEEPEKTVENLGAYIKHVHIKDMKGSKEQVTYCLMGEGELPVDRFINALRSVIFDGFLSFEWNPIWEAELADPEIVFPHFVTYMERFEEKKHREVAMFQNRAGTGRFIWPKYSLVNETFGSLLDKIVGYFPDQLAFRYTTLDYTRTYAEFRDDVDEFARALIAIGVRPGSHVTVWATNVPAWYIAFWATTKIGAALVTMNTAYKVHEAEYLLRQSDTHTLILVDGWRDSDYIGIIKELCPELDSLKTGESLHAKRLPFLRNVITVDSRQKGCLTWEDALERGKSVPMDEVKRLASLVKPDDVCNMQYTSGTTGFPKGVMLTHYNVINNGKCIGDKMDLSTADRMMIQVPMFHCFGMVLSMTSSMTHGTTLYPLPYFSPKPALSCIHREHITCFNGVPTMFIAMMHHEDFAKTDFSHIRTGIMAGANCPADLMREAADKMNMTEIVSVYGQTEASPGCTMSFVEDSLTVRTETVGSAFPNVECKIIDPETGEDLPDGMNGEFVARGYNVMKGYYKMPLATAAAIDKDGWLHTGDIACRDADGNYRITGRLKDMIIRGGENIYPREIEEFILTSPKVKDVQVIGVPDKRYGEEIMACIILKEDETMTVEELKEFVTSHMARHKVPRYVEFVSEFPMNAAGKILKYKMRENAIEKYNLQ
;
A
#
# COMPACT_ATOMS: atom_id res chain seq x y z
N MET A 1 13.47 16.42 7.70
CA MET A 1 13.48 17.45 8.75
C MET A 1 13.96 16.80 10.02
N MET A 2 14.92 17.40 10.72
CA MET A 2 15.36 16.93 12.03
C MET A 2 14.20 17.06 13.02
N LYS A 3 13.97 16.01 13.82
CA LYS A 3 12.84 15.96 14.76
C LYS A 3 13.28 16.58 16.09
N LEU A 4 12.43 17.40 16.68
CA LEU A 4 12.73 17.98 17.98
C LEU A 4 12.22 17.05 19.08
N CYS A 5 13.03 16.81 20.08
CA CYS A 5 12.65 16.21 21.34
C CYS A 5 13.32 16.93 22.51
N PHE A 6 12.96 16.57 23.71
CA PHE A 6 13.63 17.06 24.94
C PHE A 6 13.93 15.90 25.86
N SER A 7 15.00 16.06 26.67
CA SER A 7 15.35 15.09 27.69
C SER A 7 14.58 15.41 29.00
N THR A 8 14.16 14.35 29.69
CA THR A 8 13.55 14.45 31.02
C THR A 8 14.60 14.71 32.12
N ASP A 9 15.88 14.80 31.76
CA ASP A 9 16.96 15.06 32.71
C ASP A 9 16.69 16.34 33.53
N TYR A 10 16.83 16.24 34.86
CA TYR A 10 16.66 17.33 35.83
C TYR A 10 15.24 17.92 35.98
N TRP A 11 14.24 17.45 35.23
CA TRP A 11 12.84 17.87 35.36
C TRP A 11 12.02 16.98 36.31
N SER A 12 12.66 16.43 37.36
CA SER A 12 12.11 15.41 38.26
C SER A 12 10.81 15.80 38.98
N GLY A 13 10.36 17.04 38.87
CA GLY A 13 9.09 17.51 39.45
C GLY A 13 7.88 17.35 38.53
N LEU A 14 8.07 16.95 37.29
CA LEU A 14 6.97 16.76 36.34
C LEU A 14 6.48 15.31 36.34
N SER A 15 5.16 15.15 36.35
CA SER A 15 4.53 13.86 36.12
C SER A 15 4.61 13.46 34.63
N TRP A 16 4.48 12.16 34.35
CA TRP A 16 4.44 11.70 32.97
C TRP A 16 3.36 12.38 32.13
N ALA A 17 2.18 12.61 32.70
CA ALA A 17 1.09 13.30 32.00
C ALA A 17 1.49 14.74 31.63
N GLN A 18 2.27 15.41 32.48
CA GLN A 18 2.78 16.76 32.19
C GLN A 18 3.85 16.75 31.09
N TYR A 19 4.76 15.77 31.09
CA TYR A 19 5.72 15.60 29.96
C TYR A 19 5.00 15.38 28.62
N VAL A 20 3.97 14.55 28.62
CA VAL A 20 3.18 14.28 27.40
C VAL A 20 2.39 15.52 26.96
N ALA A 21 1.78 16.24 27.89
CA ALA A 21 1.09 17.49 27.61
C ALA A 21 2.04 18.55 27.03
N LEU A 22 3.18 18.73 27.64
CA LEU A 22 4.22 19.66 27.19
C LEU A 22 4.73 19.29 25.79
N ALA A 23 5.02 18.01 25.52
CA ALA A 23 5.45 17.55 24.20
C ALA A 23 4.40 17.84 23.13
N LYS A 24 3.13 17.60 23.45
CA LYS A 24 2.02 17.86 22.54
C LYS A 24 1.83 19.35 22.28
N ASP A 25 1.79 20.17 23.34
CA ASP A 25 1.49 21.59 23.25
C ASP A 25 2.60 22.37 22.52
N MET A 26 3.87 21.94 22.70
CA MET A 26 5.05 22.50 22.04
C MET A 26 5.40 21.80 20.71
N GLN A 27 4.60 20.83 20.26
CA GLN A 27 4.79 20.09 19.02
C GLN A 27 6.13 19.33 18.93
N PHE A 28 6.66 18.86 20.06
CA PHE A 28 7.80 17.95 20.05
C PHE A 28 7.41 16.60 19.43
N SER A 29 8.32 16.06 18.66
CA SER A 29 8.16 14.73 18.04
C SER A 29 8.64 13.58 18.94
N GLY A 30 9.26 13.87 20.08
CA GLY A 30 9.79 12.86 20.99
C GLY A 30 10.02 13.36 22.40
N ILE A 31 10.13 12.39 23.31
CA ILE A 31 10.54 12.59 24.72
C ILE A 31 11.68 11.60 24.98
N GLU A 32 12.86 12.09 25.28
CA GLU A 32 14.00 11.29 25.70
C GLU A 32 13.94 11.06 27.20
N ILE A 33 14.11 9.82 27.63
CA ILE A 33 13.93 9.46 29.02
C ILE A 33 15.28 9.24 29.69
N HIS A 34 15.59 10.11 30.62
CA HIS A 34 16.75 9.99 31.49
C HIS A 34 16.37 9.16 32.72
N ASN A 35 17.25 8.24 33.16
CA ASN A 35 17.11 7.43 34.36
C ASN A 35 15.74 6.76 34.57
N ILE A 36 15.54 5.64 33.91
CA ILE A 36 14.28 4.86 33.98
C ILE A 36 13.87 4.44 35.41
N GLU A 37 14.74 4.53 36.38
CA GLU A 37 14.49 4.08 37.77
C GLU A 37 14.05 5.20 38.75
N LYS A 38 14.28 6.49 38.42
CA LYS A 38 14.04 7.57 39.38
C LYS A 38 13.25 8.77 38.89
N GLU A 39 13.34 9.14 37.62
CA GLU A 39 12.89 10.47 37.20
C GLU A 39 11.48 10.47 36.58
N VAL A 40 11.05 9.39 35.99
CA VAL A 40 9.75 9.28 35.32
C VAL A 40 8.74 8.51 36.16
N PHE A 41 9.12 8.06 37.37
CA PHE A 41 8.43 7.05 38.13
C PHE A 41 8.11 7.48 39.55
N THR A 42 7.26 8.47 39.69
CA THR A 42 6.61 8.78 40.96
C THR A 42 5.46 7.80 41.24
N GLU A 43 5.06 7.73 42.51
CA GLU A 43 4.18 6.75 43.15
C GLU A 43 2.86 6.37 42.44
N GLU A 44 2.45 7.05 41.38
CA GLU A 44 1.15 6.86 40.75
C GLU A 44 1.13 6.04 39.43
N GLY A 45 2.23 5.42 39.08
CA GLY A 45 2.22 4.56 37.87
C GLY A 45 3.48 4.73 37.05
N ALA A 46 4.51 4.05 37.45
CA ALA A 46 5.68 3.89 36.61
C ALA A 46 5.30 3.38 35.23
N ILE A 47 5.64 4.11 34.17
CA ILE A 47 5.50 3.66 32.75
C ILE A 47 6.07 2.25 32.60
N PHE A 48 7.10 1.91 33.38
CA PHE A 48 7.82 0.66 33.27
C PHE A 48 7.43 -0.38 34.33
N SER A 49 6.54 -0.07 35.25
CA SER A 49 6.05 -1.04 36.27
C SER A 49 4.63 -1.55 36.02
N GLY A 50 3.88 -0.91 35.13
CA GLY A 50 2.51 -1.26 34.82
C GLY A 50 2.34 -1.73 33.38
N ASP A 51 1.56 -1.01 32.58
CA ASP A 51 1.29 -1.32 31.18
C ASP A 51 2.12 -0.43 30.25
N MET A 52 3.40 -0.78 30.07
CA MET A 52 4.33 -0.07 29.16
C MET A 52 3.78 0.00 27.74
N LEU A 53 3.02 -1.00 27.33
CA LEU A 53 2.44 -1.04 25.99
C LEU A 53 1.32 0.00 25.84
N THR A 54 0.54 0.24 26.87
CA THR A 54 -0.49 1.29 26.88
C THR A 54 0.12 2.68 26.86
N ALA A 55 1.17 2.91 27.63
CA ALA A 55 1.89 4.18 27.58
C ALA A 55 2.50 4.44 26.21
N TYR A 56 3.13 3.45 25.61
CA TYR A 56 3.65 3.53 24.24
C TYR A 56 2.54 3.82 23.22
N ARG A 57 1.41 3.10 23.27
CA ARG A 57 0.28 3.33 22.37
C ARG A 57 -0.30 4.74 22.51
N SER A 58 -0.39 5.24 23.72
CA SER A 58 -0.84 6.61 23.98
C SER A 58 0.05 7.65 23.29
N LEU A 59 1.37 7.51 23.42
CA LEU A 59 2.33 8.38 22.74
C LEU A 59 2.27 8.24 21.21
N ALA A 60 2.23 7.01 20.71
CA ALA A 60 2.18 6.73 19.28
C ALA A 60 0.93 7.33 18.62
N ASN A 61 -0.21 7.32 19.31
CA ASN A 61 -1.45 7.97 18.84
C ASN A 61 -1.33 9.49 18.76
N LEU A 62 -0.43 10.10 19.55
CA LEU A 62 -0.12 11.54 19.52
C LEU A 62 1.01 11.88 18.53
N GLY A 63 1.62 10.89 17.90
CA GLY A 63 2.79 11.09 17.03
C GLY A 63 4.08 11.39 17.79
N ILE A 64 4.15 11.08 19.09
CA ILE A 64 5.31 11.32 19.96
C ILE A 64 6.07 10.00 20.14
N ALA A 65 7.38 10.02 19.86
CA ALA A 65 8.27 8.88 20.04
C ALA A 65 9.04 8.93 21.36
N ILE A 66 9.60 7.80 21.77
CA ILE A 66 10.69 7.74 22.76
C ILE A 66 11.96 7.42 21.96
N PRO A 67 12.77 8.42 21.59
CA PRO A 67 13.91 8.21 20.71
C PRO A 67 15.10 7.56 21.39
N CYS A 68 15.33 7.85 22.66
CA CYS A 68 16.48 7.35 23.42
C CYS A 68 16.12 7.14 24.90
N LEU A 69 16.77 6.15 25.52
CA LEU A 69 16.80 5.96 26.97
C LEU A 69 18.23 6.22 27.48
N ASP A 70 18.38 7.14 28.44
CA ASP A 70 19.66 7.52 28.93
C ASP A 70 20.04 6.74 30.17
N THR A 71 21.17 6.03 30.13
CA THR A 71 21.70 5.35 31.29
C THR A 71 22.44 6.33 32.22
N VAL A 72 22.43 6.01 33.52
CA VAL A 72 23.07 6.85 34.57
C VAL A 72 24.40 6.31 35.08
N PHE A 73 24.79 5.12 34.65
CA PHE A 73 26.04 4.48 35.09
C PHE A 73 27.22 4.86 34.17
N ASN A 74 28.44 4.75 34.74
CA ASN A 74 29.67 4.95 33.99
C ASN A 74 30.18 3.61 33.44
N MET A 75 30.18 3.42 32.10
CA MET A 75 30.66 2.17 31.48
C MET A 75 32.18 1.98 31.59
N ALA A 76 32.94 3.03 31.96
CA ALA A 76 34.38 2.95 32.22
C ALA A 76 34.73 2.55 33.65
N ASP A 77 33.73 2.32 34.52
CA ASP A 77 33.96 1.86 35.91
C ASP A 77 34.12 0.32 35.92
N SER A 78 35.37 -0.13 36.06
CA SER A 78 35.70 -1.54 36.12
C SER A 78 35.18 -2.22 37.41
N GLY A 79 35.04 -1.48 38.52
CA GLY A 79 34.53 -2.00 39.78
C GLY A 79 33.04 -2.31 39.75
N ALA A 80 32.28 -1.58 38.95
CA ALA A 80 30.83 -1.77 38.79
C ALA A 80 30.44 -2.48 37.49
N ALA A 81 31.37 -3.04 36.72
CA ALA A 81 31.11 -3.58 35.38
C ALA A 81 29.99 -4.62 35.32
N SER A 82 29.90 -5.53 36.33
CA SER A 82 28.84 -6.54 36.37
C SER A 82 27.46 -5.95 36.65
N GLU A 83 27.39 -5.02 37.60
CA GLU A 83 26.17 -4.30 37.98
C GLU A 83 25.69 -3.41 36.82
N ASN A 84 26.62 -2.73 36.14
CA ASN A 84 26.32 -1.92 34.97
C ASN A 84 25.77 -2.74 33.83
N LEU A 85 26.24 -3.99 33.59
CA LEU A 85 25.71 -4.90 32.60
C LEU A 85 24.30 -5.40 32.96
N GLU A 86 24.04 -5.68 34.25
CA GLU A 86 22.70 -6.04 34.71
C GLU A 86 21.72 -4.87 34.56
N THR A 87 22.17 -3.67 34.88
CA THR A 87 21.38 -2.45 34.68
C THR A 87 21.12 -2.20 33.20
N LEU A 88 22.13 -2.34 32.34
CA LEU A 88 21.96 -2.21 30.87
C LEU A 88 20.94 -3.21 30.32
N ALA A 89 20.94 -4.44 30.84
CA ALA A 89 19.95 -5.43 30.41
C ALA A 89 18.50 -4.98 30.70
N LYS A 90 18.26 -4.27 31.81
CA LYS A 90 16.95 -3.67 32.12
C LYS A 90 16.59 -2.54 31.12
N TYR A 91 17.55 -1.67 30.81
CA TYR A 91 17.37 -0.60 29.81
C TYR A 91 17.05 -1.16 28.43
N ILE A 92 17.76 -2.18 27.97
CA ILE A 92 17.51 -2.86 26.69
C ILE A 92 16.10 -3.50 26.68
N ALA A 93 15.69 -4.15 27.76
CA ALA A 93 14.35 -4.73 27.87
C ALA A 93 13.25 -3.65 27.84
N ALA A 94 13.45 -2.54 28.56
CA ALA A 94 12.56 -1.40 28.57
C ALA A 94 12.47 -0.76 27.16
N ALA A 95 13.61 -0.48 26.53
CA ALA A 95 13.67 0.06 25.18
C ALA A 95 12.88 -0.77 24.17
N LYS A 96 13.07 -2.09 24.21
CA LYS A 96 12.32 -3.01 23.36
C LYS A 96 10.81 -2.94 23.59
N SER A 97 10.39 -2.82 24.85
CA SER A 97 8.97 -2.79 25.22
C SER A 97 8.26 -1.52 24.75
N VAL A 98 8.94 -0.37 24.76
CA VAL A 98 8.42 0.91 24.29
C VAL A 98 8.84 1.26 22.86
N ARG A 99 9.43 0.31 22.14
CA ARG A 99 9.94 0.49 20.77
C ARG A 99 10.91 1.68 20.64
N CYS A 100 11.67 1.95 21.68
CA CYS A 100 12.77 2.92 21.67
C CYS A 100 13.97 2.30 20.94
N PRO A 101 14.52 2.93 19.89
CA PRO A 101 15.59 2.33 19.11
C PRO A 101 16.96 2.41 19.80
N TYR A 102 17.15 3.35 20.73
CA TYR A 102 18.45 3.72 21.24
C TYR A 102 18.55 3.65 22.76
N VAL A 103 19.73 3.23 23.24
CA VAL A 103 20.12 3.33 24.64
C VAL A 103 21.47 4.05 24.69
N ARG A 104 21.52 5.20 25.36
CA ARG A 104 22.74 6.00 25.54
C ARG A 104 23.63 5.39 26.61
N LEU A 105 24.94 5.37 26.34
CA LEU A 105 26.03 4.99 27.23
C LEU A 105 27.01 6.15 27.44
N TYR A 106 27.56 6.24 28.62
CA TYR A 106 28.46 7.32 29.01
C TYR A 106 29.74 6.76 29.62
N ALA A 107 30.90 7.38 29.30
CA ALA A 107 32.19 7.02 29.86
C ALA A 107 32.87 8.26 30.50
N ARG A 108 32.84 8.34 31.83
CA ARG A 108 33.46 9.44 32.59
C ARG A 108 34.96 9.25 32.75
N GLU A 109 35.67 10.38 32.82
CA GLU A 109 37.03 10.41 33.28
C GLU A 109 37.07 10.03 34.74
N THR A 110 38.10 9.27 35.15
CA THR A 110 38.36 8.90 36.55
C THR A 110 39.71 9.48 36.94
N GLU A 111 39.75 10.20 38.07
CA GLU A 111 40.95 10.86 38.54
C GLU A 111 42.06 9.82 38.78
N GLY A 112 43.21 10.04 38.16
CA GLY A 112 44.38 9.17 38.26
C GLY A 112 44.45 8.00 37.30
N GLU A 113 43.44 7.80 36.42
CA GLU A 113 43.48 6.78 35.38
C GLU A 113 43.82 7.39 34.02
N SER A 114 44.54 6.62 33.18
CA SER A 114 44.86 7.04 31.83
C SER A 114 43.71 6.68 30.86
N PHE A 115 43.64 7.41 29.75
CA PHE A 115 42.68 7.09 28.67
C PHE A 115 42.76 5.62 28.23
N GLU A 116 43.96 5.10 28.08
CA GLU A 116 44.22 3.71 27.62
C GLU A 116 43.61 2.68 28.57
N SER A 117 43.72 2.92 29.92
CA SER A 117 43.12 2.07 30.94
C SER A 117 41.60 2.10 30.88
N LEU A 118 41.01 3.30 30.88
CA LEU A 118 39.58 3.48 30.81
C LEU A 118 39.00 2.94 29.49
N ASN A 119 39.67 3.19 28.36
CA ASN A 119 39.25 2.69 27.06
C ASN A 119 39.28 1.17 26.96
N ALA A 120 40.28 0.50 27.59
CA ALA A 120 40.34 -0.96 27.68
C ALA A 120 39.12 -1.52 28.45
N THR A 121 38.74 -0.89 29.56
CA THR A 121 37.54 -1.24 30.32
C THR A 121 36.27 -1.07 29.51
N VAL A 122 36.14 0.01 28.76
CA VAL A 122 35.01 0.25 27.86
C VAL A 122 34.92 -0.81 26.74
N ILE A 123 36.05 -1.19 26.17
CA ILE A 123 36.07 -2.26 25.12
C ILE A 123 35.57 -3.58 25.72
N GLU A 124 36.03 -3.95 26.93
CA GLU A 124 35.54 -5.17 27.59
C GLU A 124 34.04 -5.11 27.89
N PHE A 125 33.55 -3.97 28.35
CA PHE A 125 32.13 -3.74 28.64
C PHE A 125 31.31 -3.84 27.34
N LEU A 126 31.68 -3.12 26.30
CA LEU A 126 30.95 -3.10 25.02
C LEU A 126 30.95 -4.49 24.33
N THR A 127 32.02 -5.27 24.49
CA THR A 127 32.06 -6.63 23.96
C THR A 127 30.92 -7.50 24.50
N LYS A 128 30.60 -7.34 25.79
CA LYS A 128 29.48 -8.08 26.42
C LYS A 128 28.14 -7.41 26.16
N ALA A 129 28.08 -6.08 26.17
CA ALA A 129 26.90 -5.28 25.97
C ALA A 129 26.29 -5.46 24.56
N LEU A 130 27.13 -5.51 23.52
CA LEU A 130 26.68 -5.66 22.13
C LEU A 130 25.99 -6.98 21.87
N VAL A 131 26.39 -8.07 22.52
CA VAL A 131 25.70 -9.37 22.40
C VAL A 131 24.23 -9.27 22.86
N MET A 132 23.96 -8.50 23.91
CA MET A 132 22.60 -8.28 24.41
C MET A 132 21.81 -7.34 23.50
N ALA A 133 22.46 -6.28 23.04
CA ALA A 133 21.87 -5.26 22.18
C ALA A 133 21.44 -5.83 20.82
N GLU A 134 22.34 -6.58 20.17
CA GLU A 134 22.08 -7.27 18.89
C GLU A 134 20.88 -8.24 19.00
N LYS A 135 20.88 -9.08 20.04
CA LYS A 135 19.77 -10.02 20.31
C LYS A 135 18.42 -9.32 20.49
N ALA A 136 18.46 -8.10 21.05
CA ALA A 136 17.24 -7.31 21.29
C ALA A 136 16.83 -6.45 20.09
N GLY A 137 17.74 -6.18 19.13
CA GLY A 137 17.55 -5.24 18.04
C GLY A 137 17.64 -3.78 18.49
N ILE A 138 18.41 -3.47 19.55
CA ILE A 138 18.60 -2.14 20.12
C ILE A 138 20.00 -1.63 19.80
N VAL A 139 20.13 -0.37 19.42
CA VAL A 139 21.43 0.25 19.16
C VAL A 139 21.92 0.97 20.41
N LEU A 140 23.15 0.67 20.83
CA LEU A 140 23.84 1.38 21.91
C LEU A 140 24.51 2.63 21.34
N LEU A 141 24.29 3.78 21.96
CA LEU A 141 24.90 5.04 21.56
C LEU A 141 25.93 5.49 22.61
N VAL A 142 27.17 5.62 22.17
CA VAL A 142 28.21 6.22 23.04
C VAL A 142 28.18 7.73 22.84
N GLU A 143 28.03 8.45 23.94
CA GLU A 143 27.98 9.91 23.93
C GLU A 143 29.36 10.52 23.71
N THR A 144 29.43 11.62 22.94
CA THR A 144 30.64 12.42 22.73
C THR A 144 30.95 13.29 23.97
N ALA A 145 31.08 12.63 25.10
CA ALA A 145 31.32 13.26 26.39
C ALA A 145 32.36 12.44 27.17
N GLY A 146 32.90 13.01 28.27
CA GLY A 146 33.91 12.35 29.08
C GLY A 146 35.16 11.96 28.27
N ILE A 147 35.60 10.70 28.37
CA ILE A 147 36.81 10.25 27.64
C ILE A 147 36.66 10.25 26.11
N TYR A 148 35.43 10.36 25.62
CA TYR A 148 35.07 10.39 24.19
C TYR A 148 34.63 11.76 23.69
N ALA A 149 34.85 12.81 24.46
CA ALA A 149 34.65 14.17 23.99
C ALA A 149 35.61 14.57 22.85
N ASP A 150 36.76 13.89 22.74
CA ASP A 150 37.57 13.82 21.50
C ASP A 150 36.94 12.78 20.56
N THR A 151 36.27 13.25 19.53
CA THR A 151 35.49 12.34 18.65
C THR A 151 36.37 11.40 17.82
N SER A 152 37.63 11.70 17.63
CA SER A 152 38.58 10.76 16.97
C SER A 152 38.76 9.48 17.78
N ARG A 153 38.73 9.58 19.12
CA ARG A 153 38.77 8.43 20.02
C ARG A 153 37.53 7.59 19.95
N LEU A 154 36.35 8.25 19.86
CA LEU A 154 35.09 7.53 19.66
C LEU A 154 35.06 6.84 18.30
N ALA A 155 35.48 7.51 17.22
CA ALA A 155 35.55 6.94 15.90
C ALA A 155 36.45 5.68 15.88
N ALA A 156 37.54 5.68 16.60
CA ALA A 156 38.45 4.53 16.70
C ALA A 156 37.75 3.32 17.33
N ILE A 157 37.01 3.49 18.43
CA ILE A 157 36.32 2.38 19.09
C ILE A 157 35.12 1.86 18.25
N LEU A 158 34.38 2.76 17.62
CA LEU A 158 33.29 2.38 16.68
C LEU A 158 33.83 1.54 15.53
N GLY A 159 35.00 1.90 14.99
CA GLY A 159 35.68 1.16 13.95
C GLY A 159 36.19 -0.22 14.40
N VAL A 160 36.58 -0.39 15.69
CA VAL A 160 37.00 -1.68 16.24
C VAL A 160 35.83 -2.68 16.26
N PHE A 161 34.66 -2.26 16.65
CA PHE A 161 33.47 -3.12 16.73
C PHE A 161 32.78 -3.29 15.38
N ALA A 162 32.78 -2.26 14.55
CA ALA A 162 32.13 -2.21 13.22
C ALA A 162 30.72 -2.86 13.24
N SER A 163 29.92 -2.53 14.26
CA SER A 163 28.60 -3.13 14.51
C SER A 163 27.48 -2.15 14.17
N ASP A 164 26.43 -2.65 13.52
CA ASP A 164 25.20 -1.89 13.27
C ASP A 164 24.42 -1.58 14.57
N TYR A 165 24.79 -2.22 15.68
CA TYR A 165 24.18 -2.02 16.99
C TYR A 165 25.00 -1.11 17.91
N LEU A 166 26.01 -0.41 17.36
CA LEU A 166 26.80 0.58 18.06
C LEU A 166 26.89 1.87 17.24
N GLY A 167 26.55 2.99 17.86
CA GLY A 167 26.59 4.31 17.22
C GLY A 167 27.07 5.40 18.18
N ALA A 168 26.96 6.63 17.72
CA ALA A 168 27.29 7.83 18.47
C ALA A 168 26.05 8.66 18.82
N LEU A 169 26.02 9.17 20.02
CA LEU A 169 25.19 10.30 20.42
C LEU A 169 26.10 11.53 20.44
N TRP A 170 25.78 12.51 19.61
CA TRP A 170 26.55 13.74 19.54
C TRP A 170 26.00 14.79 20.50
N ASP A 171 26.64 15.00 21.63
CA ASP A 171 26.48 16.25 22.40
C ASP A 171 27.30 17.33 21.71
N ILE A 172 26.64 18.38 21.19
CA ILE A 172 27.32 19.41 20.38
C ILE A 172 28.31 20.24 21.17
N SER A 173 28.14 20.32 22.50
CA SER A 173 28.91 21.19 23.37
C SER A 173 30.28 20.63 23.75
N HIS A 174 30.38 19.34 24.03
CA HIS A 174 31.56 18.75 24.65
C HIS A 174 32.78 18.73 23.73
N PRO A 175 32.69 18.22 22.46
CA PRO A 175 33.83 18.24 21.54
C PRO A 175 34.32 19.67 21.25
N TYR A 176 33.36 20.55 20.98
CA TYR A 176 33.67 21.96 20.66
C TYR A 176 34.36 22.66 21.82
N ARG A 177 33.77 22.57 23.01
CA ARG A 177 34.26 23.30 24.19
C ARG A 177 35.58 22.73 24.75
N LEU A 178 35.69 21.38 24.86
CA LEU A 178 36.82 20.76 25.54
C LEU A 178 38.04 20.63 24.63
N TYR A 179 37.81 20.38 23.34
CA TYR A 179 38.88 20.12 22.38
C TYR A 179 39.00 21.17 21.27
N GLY A 180 38.09 22.15 21.23
CA GLY A 180 38.03 23.13 20.13
C GLY A 180 37.71 22.44 18.78
N GLU A 181 37.00 21.32 18.87
CA GLU A 181 36.67 20.55 17.68
C GLU A 181 35.48 21.18 16.97
N GLU A 182 35.73 21.64 15.73
CA GLU A 182 34.71 22.26 14.90
C GLU A 182 33.64 21.24 14.46
N PRO A 183 32.37 21.65 14.23
CA PRO A 183 31.27 20.72 13.87
C PRO A 183 31.57 19.85 12.65
N GLU A 184 32.24 20.41 11.66
CA GLU A 184 32.64 19.75 10.42
C GLU A 184 33.63 18.61 10.70
N LYS A 185 34.50 18.79 11.69
CA LYS A 185 35.46 17.76 12.10
C LYS A 185 34.77 16.60 12.82
N THR A 186 33.79 16.89 13.65
CA THR A 186 32.99 15.85 14.31
C THR A 186 32.26 14.97 13.27
N VAL A 187 31.60 15.59 12.27
CA VAL A 187 30.92 14.78 11.23
C VAL A 187 31.91 14.08 10.30
N GLU A 188 33.12 14.60 10.09
CA GLU A 188 34.19 13.89 9.40
C GLU A 188 34.60 12.60 10.17
N ASN A 189 34.72 12.69 11.49
CA ASN A 189 35.11 11.56 12.33
C ASN A 189 33.98 10.54 12.50
N LEU A 190 32.75 10.97 12.74
CA LEU A 190 31.64 10.11 13.14
C LEU A 190 30.63 9.82 12.02
N GLY A 191 30.38 10.77 11.13
CA GLY A 191 29.52 10.59 9.95
C GLY A 191 28.19 9.87 10.25
N ALA A 192 27.98 8.75 9.55
CA ALA A 192 26.79 7.92 9.68
C ALA A 192 26.61 7.21 11.04
N TYR A 193 27.61 7.21 11.89
CA TYR A 193 27.47 6.70 13.26
C TYR A 193 26.60 7.60 14.14
N ILE A 194 26.45 8.91 13.81
CA ILE A 194 25.60 9.83 14.57
C ILE A 194 24.13 9.42 14.39
N LYS A 195 23.48 8.99 15.46
CA LYS A 195 22.08 8.54 15.48
C LYS A 195 21.16 9.43 16.29
N HIS A 196 21.71 10.17 17.24
CA HIS A 196 20.98 11.05 18.15
C HIS A 196 21.87 12.24 18.51
N VAL A 197 21.28 13.41 18.85
CA VAL A 197 22.02 14.63 19.12
C VAL A 197 21.45 15.31 20.35
N HIS A 198 22.31 15.67 21.29
CA HIS A 198 21.99 16.56 22.39
C HIS A 198 22.36 18.00 22.04
N ILE A 199 21.42 18.90 22.20
CA ILE A 199 21.55 20.31 21.84
C ILE A 199 21.28 21.22 23.07
N LYS A 200 22.13 22.17 23.26
CA LYS A 200 22.09 23.21 24.32
C LYS A 200 22.99 24.38 23.90
N ASP A 201 22.85 25.48 24.54
CA ASP A 201 23.73 26.64 24.30
C ASP A 201 24.38 27.14 25.59
N MET A 202 25.55 27.77 25.48
CA MET A 202 26.36 28.20 26.63
C MET A 202 27.35 29.28 26.27
N LYS A 203 27.83 29.97 27.32
CA LYS A 203 28.92 30.95 27.28
C LYS A 203 30.10 30.50 28.17
N GLY A 204 31.29 30.97 27.84
CA GLY A 204 32.48 30.81 28.68
C GLY A 204 33.45 29.74 28.22
N SER A 205 34.54 29.57 28.95
CA SER A 205 35.67 28.71 28.65
C SER A 205 35.56 27.32 29.30
N LYS A 206 36.61 26.48 29.10
CA LYS A 206 36.69 25.12 29.64
C LYS A 206 36.41 25.02 31.15
N GLU A 207 36.78 26.01 31.91
CA GLU A 207 36.73 26.00 33.39
C GLU A 207 35.48 26.65 33.97
N GLN A 208 34.87 27.60 33.25
CA GLN A 208 33.66 28.31 33.66
C GLN A 208 32.66 28.36 32.53
N VAL A 209 31.58 27.64 32.71
CA VAL A 209 30.48 27.54 31.76
C VAL A 209 29.23 28.11 32.38
N THR A 210 28.54 28.98 31.63
CA THR A 210 27.19 29.44 31.94
C THR A 210 26.26 28.98 30.82
N TYR A 211 25.28 28.17 31.14
CA TYR A 211 24.25 27.75 30.20
C TYR A 211 23.25 28.89 30.01
N CYS A 212 22.75 29.04 28.80
CA CYS A 212 21.82 30.09 28.42
C CYS A 212 20.81 29.59 27.40
N LEU A 213 19.80 30.44 27.12
CA LEU A 213 18.81 30.09 26.11
C LEU A 213 19.46 29.93 24.73
N MET A 214 18.87 29.09 23.87
CA MET A 214 19.40 28.85 22.55
C MET A 214 19.54 30.14 21.76
N GLY A 215 20.72 30.39 21.18
CA GLY A 215 21.07 31.59 20.44
C GLY A 215 21.58 32.77 21.28
N GLU A 216 21.59 32.63 22.57
CA GLU A 216 22.22 33.61 23.48
C GLU A 216 23.66 33.23 23.88
N GLY A 217 24.06 32.00 23.52
CA GLY A 217 25.38 31.45 23.79
C GLY A 217 26.43 31.77 22.75
N GLU A 218 27.54 31.06 22.85
CA GLU A 218 28.71 31.20 21.97
C GLU A 218 28.88 29.97 21.04
N LEU A 219 28.01 28.96 21.16
CA LEU A 219 28.08 27.80 20.27
C LEU A 219 27.62 28.16 18.85
N PRO A 220 28.37 27.76 17.82
CA PRO A 220 27.99 28.02 16.42
C PRO A 220 26.88 27.09 15.98
N VAL A 221 25.67 27.27 16.52
CA VAL A 221 24.52 26.37 16.31
C VAL A 221 24.20 26.20 14.81
N ASP A 222 24.30 27.29 14.04
CA ASP A 222 24.08 27.25 12.57
C ASP A 222 25.05 26.27 11.89
N ARG A 223 26.30 26.20 12.32
CA ARG A 223 27.29 25.26 11.78
C ARG A 223 27.03 23.83 12.21
N PHE A 224 26.57 23.60 13.45
CA PHE A 224 26.16 22.28 13.89
C PHE A 224 24.99 21.74 13.04
N ILE A 225 23.98 22.57 12.82
CA ILE A 225 22.83 22.19 11.99
C ILE A 225 23.26 21.93 10.54
N ASN A 226 24.15 22.74 9.98
CA ASN A 226 24.67 22.52 8.63
C ASN A 226 25.55 21.27 8.52
N ALA A 227 26.36 20.99 9.54
CA ALA A 227 27.15 19.75 9.63
C ALA A 227 26.24 18.50 9.66
N LEU A 228 25.17 18.51 10.45
CA LEU A 228 24.18 17.44 10.47
C LEU A 228 23.47 17.27 9.12
N ARG A 229 23.12 18.35 8.45
CA ARG A 229 22.54 18.31 7.08
C ARG A 229 23.49 17.68 6.07
N SER A 230 24.80 17.92 6.20
CA SER A 230 25.82 17.39 5.28
C SER A 230 25.94 15.88 5.35
N VAL A 231 25.55 15.23 6.45
CA VAL A 231 25.50 13.77 6.62
C VAL A 231 24.08 13.20 6.53
N ILE A 232 23.13 14.00 6.05
CA ILE A 232 21.71 13.60 5.83
C ILE A 232 21.09 13.08 7.15
N PHE A 233 21.44 13.72 8.27
CA PHE A 233 20.89 13.35 9.58
C PHE A 233 19.38 13.62 9.62
N ASP A 234 18.58 12.60 9.91
CA ASP A 234 17.12 12.64 10.02
C ASP A 234 16.60 12.23 11.41
N GLY A 235 17.51 12.13 12.36
CA GLY A 235 17.25 11.74 13.75
C GLY A 235 16.62 12.86 14.59
N PHE A 236 16.71 12.69 15.90
CA PHE A 236 16.20 13.64 16.87
C PHE A 236 17.30 14.57 17.38
N LEU A 237 16.93 15.86 17.50
CA LEU A 237 17.66 16.85 18.26
C LEU A 237 17.01 16.94 19.65
N SER A 238 17.67 16.44 20.66
CA SER A 238 17.19 16.42 22.02
C SER A 238 17.70 17.63 22.77
N PHE A 239 16.77 18.46 23.20
CA PHE A 239 17.09 19.63 24.00
C PHE A 239 17.34 19.21 25.43
N GLU A 240 18.53 19.53 25.92
CA GLU A 240 18.94 19.35 27.31
C GLU A 240 18.97 20.69 28.06
N TRP A 241 18.22 20.76 29.15
CA TRP A 241 18.20 21.90 30.02
C TRP A 241 18.08 21.47 31.46
N ASN A 242 18.99 21.95 32.31
CA ASN A 242 18.94 21.73 33.74
C ASN A 242 18.48 23.01 34.45
N PRO A 243 17.31 22.99 35.12
CA PRO A 243 16.80 24.14 35.89
C PRO A 243 17.76 24.70 36.94
N ILE A 244 18.76 23.91 37.38
CA ILE A 244 19.76 24.33 38.36
C ILE A 244 20.80 25.28 37.72
N TRP A 245 20.97 25.25 36.41
CA TRP A 245 21.98 26.04 35.72
C TRP A 245 21.68 27.55 35.77
N GLU A 246 20.37 27.91 35.67
CA GLU A 246 19.92 29.30 35.74
C GLU A 246 18.54 29.33 36.43
N ALA A 247 18.52 29.76 37.68
CA ALA A 247 17.33 29.70 38.52
C ALA A 247 16.16 30.59 38.02
N GLU A 248 16.47 31.67 37.28
CA GLU A 248 15.45 32.52 36.67
C GLU A 248 14.76 31.88 35.44
N LEU A 249 15.38 30.84 34.87
CA LEU A 249 14.91 30.08 33.72
C LEU A 249 14.52 28.65 34.12
N ALA A 250 14.13 28.42 35.35
CA ALA A 250 13.71 27.11 35.84
C ALA A 250 12.31 26.69 35.38
N ASP A 251 11.58 27.56 34.65
CA ASP A 251 10.23 27.27 34.17
C ASP A 251 10.24 26.65 32.76
N PRO A 252 9.72 25.41 32.60
CA PRO A 252 9.62 24.78 31.30
C PRO A 252 8.76 25.56 30.32
N GLU A 253 7.76 26.32 30.78
CA GLU A 253 6.92 27.16 29.94
C GLU A 253 7.66 28.34 29.29
N ILE A 254 8.85 28.65 29.74
CA ILE A 254 9.76 29.67 29.18
C ILE A 254 10.76 29.02 28.24
N VAL A 255 11.45 27.99 28.71
CA VAL A 255 12.63 27.43 28.06
C VAL A 255 12.28 26.62 26.80
N PHE A 256 11.23 25.80 26.88
CA PHE A 256 10.84 24.96 25.72
C PHE A 256 10.22 25.75 24.57
N PRO A 257 9.29 26.71 24.77
CA PRO A 257 8.81 27.56 23.68
C PRO A 257 9.95 28.36 23.04
N HIS A 258 10.90 28.84 23.84
CA HIS A 258 12.06 29.54 23.33
C HIS A 258 12.90 28.63 22.40
N PHE A 259 13.18 27.40 22.83
CA PHE A 259 13.92 26.42 22.04
C PHE A 259 13.20 26.13 20.70
N VAL A 260 11.90 25.83 20.74
CA VAL A 260 11.11 25.54 19.53
C VAL A 260 11.15 26.74 18.56
N THR A 261 10.86 27.94 19.08
CA THR A 261 10.91 29.16 18.27
C THR A 261 12.30 29.44 17.69
N TYR A 262 13.36 29.17 18.46
CA TYR A 262 14.73 29.30 17.98
C TYR A 262 15.01 28.33 16.83
N MET A 263 14.54 27.08 16.95
CA MET A 263 14.78 26.05 15.93
C MET A 263 13.97 26.26 14.65
N GLU A 264 12.82 26.93 14.69
CA GLU A 264 12.02 27.29 13.51
C GLU A 264 12.83 28.10 12.46
N ARG A 265 13.87 28.85 12.87
CA ARG A 265 14.76 29.59 11.95
C ARG A 265 15.55 28.69 11.01
N PHE A 266 15.79 27.45 11.41
CA PHE A 266 16.49 26.44 10.60
C PHE A 266 15.54 25.66 9.71
N GLU A 267 14.23 25.83 9.87
CA GLU A 267 13.26 25.33 8.92
C GLU A 267 13.38 26.16 7.63
N GLU A 268 13.71 25.52 6.54
CA GLU A 268 13.62 26.16 5.24
C GLU A 268 12.16 26.58 5.06
N LYS A 269 11.90 27.88 4.89
CA LYS A 269 10.58 28.41 4.52
C LYS A 269 10.25 27.97 3.10
N LYS A 270 10.10 26.68 2.91
CA LYS A 270 9.44 26.13 1.71
C LYS A 270 7.97 26.01 2.02
N HIS A 271 7.13 26.46 1.04
CA HIS A 271 5.70 26.23 0.95
C HIS A 271 5.24 25.06 1.80
N ARG A 272 4.16 25.20 2.59
CA ARG A 272 3.54 24.17 3.47
C ARG A 272 3.96 22.78 3.05
N GLU A 273 5.05 22.28 3.59
CA GLU A 273 5.47 20.90 3.36
C GLU A 273 4.45 20.02 4.06
N VAL A 274 3.67 19.34 3.25
CA VAL A 274 2.95 18.17 3.73
C VAL A 274 4.03 17.20 4.20
N ALA A 275 3.95 16.76 5.43
CA ALA A 275 4.95 15.87 6.00
C ALA A 275 5.13 14.65 5.08
N MET A 276 6.37 14.40 4.68
CA MET A 276 6.73 13.22 3.89
C MET A 276 6.87 12.03 4.81
N PHE A 277 6.07 11.00 4.58
CA PHE A 277 6.12 9.76 5.35
C PHE A 277 7.07 8.77 4.66
N GLN A 278 7.62 7.85 5.44
CA GLN A 278 8.48 6.78 4.92
C GLN A 278 7.77 5.43 5.00
N ASN A 279 8.11 4.55 4.07
CA ASN A 279 7.67 3.17 4.15
C ASN A 279 8.35 2.44 5.32
N ARG A 280 7.90 1.23 5.62
CA ARG A 280 8.42 0.41 6.72
C ARG A 280 9.92 0.11 6.60
N ALA A 281 10.43 -0.02 5.37
CA ALA A 281 11.86 -0.20 5.11
C ALA A 281 12.67 1.09 5.26
N GLY A 282 12.03 2.26 5.44
CA GLY A 282 12.69 3.55 5.61
C GLY A 282 13.36 4.12 4.37
N THR A 283 13.21 3.48 3.20
CA THR A 283 13.90 3.84 1.95
C THR A 283 13.00 4.60 0.96
N GLY A 284 11.71 4.33 0.96
CA GLY A 284 10.74 5.01 0.11
C GLY A 284 9.94 6.06 0.87
N ARG A 285 9.29 6.98 0.13
CA ARG A 285 8.49 8.07 0.69
C ARG A 285 7.10 8.09 0.10
N PHE A 286 6.14 8.64 0.83
CA PHE A 286 4.78 8.93 0.40
C PHE A 286 4.25 10.19 1.07
N ILE A 287 3.22 10.81 0.48
CA ILE A 287 2.77 12.16 0.83
C ILE A 287 1.54 12.21 1.72
N TRP A 288 0.86 11.09 1.94
CA TRP A 288 -0.32 11.04 2.79
C TRP A 288 -0.12 10.14 4.00
N PRO A 289 -0.74 10.45 5.14
CA PRO A 289 -0.83 9.51 6.25
C PRO A 289 -1.51 8.22 5.80
N LYS A 290 -1.04 7.08 6.29
CA LYS A 290 -1.70 5.80 6.04
C LYS A 290 -3.16 5.85 6.53
N TYR A 291 -4.03 5.22 5.76
CA TYR A 291 -5.45 5.03 6.07
C TYR A 291 -6.28 6.31 6.18
N SER A 292 -5.71 7.47 5.90
CA SER A 292 -6.48 8.70 5.76
C SER A 292 -7.17 8.77 4.40
N LEU A 293 -8.41 9.25 4.38
CA LEU A 293 -9.11 9.57 3.13
C LEU A 293 -8.62 10.91 2.60
N VAL A 294 -8.51 11.00 1.28
CA VAL A 294 -8.10 12.21 0.57
C VAL A 294 -9.25 12.73 -0.29
N ASN A 295 -9.40 14.04 -0.36
CA ASN A 295 -10.46 14.70 -1.11
C ASN A 295 -9.89 15.28 -2.41
N GLU A 296 -9.44 14.38 -3.30
CA GLU A 296 -8.76 14.70 -4.56
C GLU A 296 -9.57 14.21 -5.77
N THR A 297 -9.35 14.86 -6.90
CA THR A 297 -9.70 14.34 -8.22
C THR A 297 -8.45 13.72 -8.85
N PHE A 298 -8.56 12.93 -9.93
CA PHE A 298 -7.39 12.40 -10.62
C PHE A 298 -6.49 13.52 -11.16
N GLY A 299 -7.07 14.64 -11.63
CA GLY A 299 -6.30 15.79 -12.07
C GLY A 299 -5.48 16.41 -10.93
N SER A 300 -6.12 16.75 -9.79
CA SER A 300 -5.44 17.33 -8.65
C SER A 300 -4.46 16.36 -7.99
N LEU A 301 -4.77 15.07 -7.98
CA LEU A 301 -3.89 14.00 -7.51
C LEU A 301 -2.57 13.97 -8.30
N LEU A 302 -2.64 13.97 -9.64
CA LEU A 302 -1.46 13.95 -10.49
C LEU A 302 -0.61 15.22 -10.31
N ASP A 303 -1.25 16.38 -10.28
CA ASP A 303 -0.55 17.65 -10.06
C ASP A 303 0.17 17.69 -8.70
N LYS A 304 -0.46 17.12 -7.66
CA LYS A 304 0.13 17.01 -6.32
C LYS A 304 1.34 16.06 -6.31
N ILE A 305 1.23 14.88 -6.93
CA ILE A 305 2.34 13.92 -7.03
C ILE A 305 3.52 14.55 -7.78
N VAL A 306 3.25 15.21 -8.90
CA VAL A 306 4.28 15.95 -9.66
C VAL A 306 4.93 17.05 -8.81
N GLY A 307 4.16 17.73 -7.97
CA GLY A 307 4.69 18.73 -7.06
C GLY A 307 5.74 18.20 -6.08
N TYR A 308 5.61 16.93 -5.66
CA TYR A 308 6.55 16.29 -4.74
C TYR A 308 7.63 15.45 -5.43
N PHE A 309 7.30 14.78 -6.52
CA PHE A 309 8.17 13.79 -7.17
C PHE A 309 8.27 14.01 -8.70
N PRO A 310 8.61 15.23 -9.20
CA PRO A 310 8.57 15.52 -10.63
C PRO A 310 9.46 14.60 -11.44
N ASP A 311 10.65 14.29 -10.93
CA ASP A 311 11.69 13.52 -11.61
C ASP A 311 11.62 12.01 -11.32
N GLN A 312 10.71 11.57 -10.44
CA GLN A 312 10.44 10.14 -10.18
C GLN A 312 9.84 9.53 -11.45
N LEU A 313 10.32 8.35 -11.83
CA LEU A 313 9.71 7.61 -12.92
C LEU A 313 8.27 7.24 -12.55
N ALA A 314 7.33 7.61 -13.41
CA ALA A 314 5.94 7.18 -13.34
C ALA A 314 5.75 5.88 -14.13
N PHE A 315 6.30 5.82 -15.35
CA PHE A 315 6.15 4.69 -16.26
C PHE A 315 7.46 4.29 -16.91
N ARG A 316 7.69 3.00 -16.99
CA ARG A 316 8.72 2.40 -17.82
C ARG A 316 8.22 1.08 -18.41
N TYR A 317 8.02 1.07 -19.72
CA TYR A 317 7.71 -0.15 -20.44
C TYR A 317 8.99 -0.91 -20.77
N THR A 318 8.96 -2.24 -20.65
CA THR A 318 10.08 -3.10 -21.05
C THR A 318 9.95 -3.61 -22.48
N THR A 319 8.74 -3.51 -23.05
CA THR A 319 8.38 -4.06 -24.37
C THR A 319 7.98 -2.98 -25.38
N LEU A 320 7.86 -1.74 -24.95
CA LEU A 320 7.53 -0.58 -25.78
C LEU A 320 8.49 0.56 -25.43
N ASP A 321 8.74 1.45 -26.40
CA ASP A 321 9.55 2.65 -26.19
C ASP A 321 8.72 3.76 -25.53
N TYR A 322 8.40 3.58 -24.23
CA TYR A 322 7.71 4.57 -23.43
C TYR A 322 8.24 4.57 -22.00
N THR A 323 8.98 5.64 -21.68
CA THR A 323 9.47 5.93 -20.33
C THR A 323 9.13 7.37 -20.00
N ARG A 324 8.51 7.61 -18.83
CA ARG A 324 8.10 8.94 -18.38
C ARG A 324 8.35 9.12 -16.89
N THR A 325 8.86 10.29 -16.53
CA THR A 325 8.74 10.80 -15.15
C THR A 325 7.30 11.21 -14.87
N TYR A 326 6.96 11.48 -13.61
CA TYR A 326 5.62 11.98 -13.26
C TYR A 326 5.35 13.34 -13.94
N ALA A 327 6.34 14.21 -14.06
CA ALA A 327 6.21 15.49 -14.78
C ALA A 327 5.93 15.30 -16.27
N GLU A 328 6.70 14.45 -16.94
CA GLU A 328 6.52 14.16 -18.37
C GLU A 328 5.16 13.45 -18.63
N PHE A 329 4.75 12.54 -17.74
CA PHE A 329 3.44 11.90 -17.86
C PHE A 329 2.29 12.91 -17.70
N ARG A 330 2.39 13.84 -16.74
CA ARG A 330 1.42 14.94 -16.64
C ARG A 330 1.33 15.75 -17.91
N ASP A 331 2.48 16.04 -18.56
CA ASP A 331 2.51 16.81 -19.80
C ASP A 331 1.82 16.04 -20.96
N ASP A 332 2.05 14.71 -21.06
CA ASP A 332 1.33 13.86 -22.02
C ASP A 332 -0.19 13.87 -21.74
N VAL A 333 -0.60 13.82 -20.47
CA VAL A 333 -2.01 13.89 -20.03
C VAL A 333 -2.64 15.24 -20.39
N ASP A 334 -1.93 16.33 -20.17
CA ASP A 334 -2.41 17.67 -20.44
C ASP A 334 -2.53 17.93 -21.96
N GLU A 335 -1.59 17.40 -22.74
CA GLU A 335 -1.66 17.47 -24.20
C GLU A 335 -2.86 16.71 -24.75
N PHE A 336 -3.13 15.49 -24.25
CA PHE A 336 -4.28 14.71 -24.68
C PHE A 336 -5.60 15.29 -24.14
N ALA A 337 -5.61 15.89 -22.95
CA ALA A 337 -6.77 16.63 -22.44
C ALA A 337 -7.19 17.77 -23.39
N ARG A 338 -6.21 18.53 -23.92
CA ARG A 338 -6.44 19.54 -24.95
C ARG A 338 -7.03 18.91 -26.22
N ALA A 339 -6.51 17.75 -26.64
CA ALA A 339 -7.01 17.00 -27.80
C ALA A 339 -8.49 16.62 -27.63
N LEU A 340 -8.85 16.06 -26.49
CA LEU A 340 -10.24 15.70 -26.15
C LEU A 340 -11.17 16.94 -26.21
N ILE A 341 -10.76 18.05 -25.64
CA ILE A 341 -11.53 19.32 -25.67
C ILE A 341 -11.70 19.79 -27.12
N ALA A 342 -10.65 19.74 -27.94
CA ALA A 342 -10.67 20.16 -29.35
C ALA A 342 -11.66 19.38 -30.22
N ILE A 343 -11.87 18.09 -29.91
CA ILE A 343 -12.80 17.21 -30.62
C ILE A 343 -14.21 17.19 -30.02
N GLY A 344 -14.50 18.08 -29.08
CA GLY A 344 -15.83 18.29 -28.55
C GLY A 344 -16.16 17.54 -27.27
N VAL A 345 -15.22 16.85 -26.62
CA VAL A 345 -15.45 16.24 -25.29
C VAL A 345 -15.65 17.35 -24.25
N ARG A 346 -16.64 17.19 -23.38
CA ARG A 346 -17.01 18.14 -22.34
C ARG A 346 -17.19 17.41 -21.00
N PRO A 347 -17.22 18.12 -19.86
CA PRO A 347 -17.60 17.51 -18.59
C PRO A 347 -18.90 16.72 -18.73
N GLY A 348 -18.92 15.49 -18.21
CA GLY A 348 -20.05 14.55 -18.34
C GLY A 348 -20.09 13.77 -19.67
N SER A 349 -19.21 14.02 -20.64
CA SER A 349 -19.05 13.15 -21.80
C SER A 349 -18.46 11.79 -21.41
N HIS A 350 -18.77 10.75 -22.18
CA HIS A 350 -18.21 9.42 -21.98
C HIS A 350 -17.18 9.11 -23.08
N VAL A 351 -15.98 8.79 -22.65
CA VAL A 351 -14.85 8.40 -23.51
C VAL A 351 -14.55 6.92 -23.29
N THR A 352 -14.75 6.11 -24.30
CA THR A 352 -14.49 4.66 -24.22
C THR A 352 -13.09 4.33 -24.72
N VAL A 353 -12.36 3.50 -23.97
CA VAL A 353 -11.06 2.97 -24.38
C VAL A 353 -11.17 1.46 -24.60
N TRP A 354 -10.81 1.03 -25.81
CA TRP A 354 -10.76 -0.37 -26.22
C TRP A 354 -9.36 -0.75 -26.67
N ALA A 355 -8.54 -1.07 -25.67
CA ALA A 355 -7.12 -1.35 -25.86
C ALA A 355 -6.58 -2.27 -24.76
N THR A 356 -5.45 -2.90 -25.03
CA THR A 356 -4.61 -3.54 -24.01
C THR A 356 -3.89 -2.48 -23.17
N ASN A 357 -2.99 -2.87 -22.29
CA ASN A 357 -2.29 -1.94 -21.38
C ASN A 357 -1.21 -1.11 -22.11
N VAL A 358 -1.57 -0.40 -23.17
CA VAL A 358 -0.67 0.48 -23.93
C VAL A 358 -0.62 1.89 -23.32
N PRO A 359 0.40 2.72 -23.61
CA PRO A 359 0.50 4.08 -23.08
C PRO A 359 -0.74 4.93 -23.30
N ALA A 360 -1.35 4.83 -24.46
CA ALA A 360 -2.58 5.57 -24.80
C ALA A 360 -3.73 5.28 -23.81
N TRP A 361 -3.81 4.07 -23.25
CA TRP A 361 -4.82 3.74 -22.25
C TRP A 361 -4.69 4.59 -20.99
N TYR A 362 -3.46 4.68 -20.48
CA TYR A 362 -3.16 5.45 -19.25
C TYR A 362 -3.36 6.95 -19.48
N ILE A 363 -2.83 7.47 -20.58
CA ILE A 363 -2.97 8.88 -20.94
C ILE A 363 -4.44 9.24 -21.10
N ALA A 364 -5.22 8.42 -21.83
CA ALA A 364 -6.65 8.64 -22.02
C ALA A 364 -7.42 8.64 -20.70
N PHE A 365 -7.12 7.73 -19.77
CA PHE A 365 -7.79 7.68 -18.48
C PHE A 365 -7.57 8.99 -17.71
N TRP A 366 -6.32 9.40 -17.53
CA TRP A 366 -6.00 10.58 -16.75
C TRP A 366 -6.47 11.88 -17.41
N ALA A 367 -6.34 11.98 -18.74
CA ALA A 367 -6.81 13.15 -19.49
C ALA A 367 -8.34 13.30 -19.45
N THR A 368 -9.07 12.20 -19.66
CA THR A 368 -10.54 12.18 -19.61
C THR A 368 -11.04 12.61 -18.25
N THR A 369 -10.51 12.00 -17.19
CA THR A 369 -10.93 12.29 -15.82
C THR A 369 -10.52 13.70 -15.38
N LYS A 370 -9.39 14.23 -15.85
CA LYS A 370 -8.92 15.57 -15.53
C LYS A 370 -9.89 16.66 -16.02
N ILE A 371 -10.54 16.47 -17.15
CA ILE A 371 -11.49 17.45 -17.71
C ILE A 371 -12.96 17.20 -17.32
N GLY A 372 -13.22 16.30 -16.39
CA GLY A 372 -14.57 16.00 -15.87
C GLY A 372 -15.42 15.12 -16.78
N ALA A 373 -14.82 14.43 -17.74
CA ALA A 373 -15.46 13.38 -18.51
C ALA A 373 -15.27 12.01 -17.81
N ALA A 374 -16.15 11.05 -18.08
CA ALA A 374 -16.05 9.71 -17.53
C ALA A 374 -15.39 8.74 -18.52
N LEU A 375 -14.36 8.02 -18.08
CA LEU A 375 -13.78 6.96 -18.88
C LEU A 375 -14.62 5.69 -18.77
N VAL A 376 -14.96 5.12 -19.90
CA VAL A 376 -15.65 3.82 -20.03
C VAL A 376 -14.65 2.77 -20.44
N THR A 377 -14.53 1.71 -19.66
CA THR A 377 -13.61 0.63 -19.94
C THR A 377 -14.28 -0.45 -20.78
N MET A 378 -13.59 -0.96 -21.81
CA MET A 378 -14.12 -1.98 -22.71
C MET A 378 -13.24 -3.22 -22.71
N ASN A 379 -13.86 -4.38 -22.54
CA ASN A 379 -13.16 -5.65 -22.50
C ASN A 379 -12.54 -5.98 -23.87
N THR A 380 -11.26 -6.34 -23.87
CA THR A 380 -10.48 -6.64 -25.08
C THR A 380 -10.97 -7.86 -25.88
N ALA A 381 -11.77 -8.73 -25.26
CA ALA A 381 -12.32 -9.91 -25.92
C ALA A 381 -13.68 -9.70 -26.61
N TYR A 382 -14.27 -8.48 -26.47
CA TYR A 382 -15.59 -8.24 -27.05
C TYR A 382 -15.62 -8.37 -28.56
N LYS A 383 -16.76 -8.87 -29.07
CA LYS A 383 -17.11 -8.97 -30.48
C LYS A 383 -18.20 -7.96 -30.81
N VAL A 384 -18.74 -8.02 -32.01
CA VAL A 384 -19.69 -7.03 -32.54
C VAL A 384 -20.87 -6.78 -31.61
N HIS A 385 -21.53 -7.82 -31.09
CA HIS A 385 -22.75 -7.66 -30.28
C HIS A 385 -22.44 -7.01 -28.90
N GLU A 386 -21.39 -7.46 -28.24
CA GLU A 386 -21.01 -6.90 -26.95
C GLU A 386 -20.50 -5.44 -27.11
N ALA A 387 -19.74 -5.20 -28.19
CA ALA A 387 -19.25 -3.87 -28.52
C ALA A 387 -20.40 -2.89 -28.79
N GLU A 388 -21.36 -3.28 -29.63
CA GLU A 388 -22.55 -2.46 -29.89
C GLU A 388 -23.34 -2.17 -28.61
N TYR A 389 -23.60 -3.22 -27.83
CA TYR A 389 -24.33 -3.06 -26.57
C TYR A 389 -23.64 -2.05 -25.64
N LEU A 390 -22.35 -2.22 -25.38
CA LEU A 390 -21.61 -1.33 -24.48
C LEU A 390 -21.60 0.11 -24.99
N LEU A 391 -21.24 0.34 -26.25
CA LEU A 391 -21.14 1.67 -26.84
C LEU A 391 -22.48 2.42 -26.84
N ARG A 392 -23.58 1.69 -27.04
CA ARG A 392 -24.93 2.26 -26.94
C ARG A 392 -25.37 2.51 -25.52
N GLN A 393 -25.18 1.54 -24.63
CA GLN A 393 -25.64 1.61 -23.24
C GLN A 393 -24.90 2.70 -22.49
N SER A 394 -23.61 2.88 -22.76
CA SER A 394 -22.76 3.90 -22.14
C SER A 394 -22.91 5.30 -22.76
N ASP A 395 -23.70 5.50 -23.79
CA ASP A 395 -23.74 6.77 -24.54
C ASP A 395 -22.34 7.29 -24.91
N THR A 396 -21.51 6.40 -25.43
CA THR A 396 -20.13 6.72 -25.79
C THR A 396 -20.06 7.87 -26.79
N HIS A 397 -19.41 8.97 -26.41
CA HIS A 397 -19.17 10.14 -27.27
C HIS A 397 -17.91 9.97 -28.13
N THR A 398 -16.82 9.46 -27.56
CA THR A 398 -15.54 9.26 -28.22
C THR A 398 -15.04 7.85 -27.91
N LEU A 399 -14.64 7.12 -28.94
CA LEU A 399 -14.03 5.81 -28.85
C LEU A 399 -12.55 5.90 -29.21
N ILE A 400 -11.69 5.43 -28.34
CA ILE A 400 -10.24 5.29 -28.54
C ILE A 400 -9.93 3.79 -28.62
N LEU A 401 -9.28 3.34 -29.69
CA LEU A 401 -9.02 1.92 -29.88
C LEU A 401 -7.65 1.65 -30.54
N VAL A 402 -7.09 0.49 -30.22
CA VAL A 402 -6.02 -0.16 -30.97
C VAL A 402 -6.61 -0.97 -32.12
N ASP A 403 -5.80 -1.47 -33.04
CA ASP A 403 -6.31 -2.17 -34.22
C ASP A 403 -7.06 -3.46 -33.85
N GLY A 404 -6.65 -4.16 -32.79
CA GLY A 404 -7.29 -5.37 -32.33
C GLY A 404 -6.47 -6.12 -31.28
N TRP A 405 -7.00 -7.23 -30.80
CA TRP A 405 -6.34 -8.13 -29.87
C TRP A 405 -6.74 -9.57 -30.08
N ARG A 406 -5.74 -10.48 -30.25
CA ARG A 406 -5.96 -11.90 -30.57
C ARG A 406 -6.87 -12.06 -31.79
N ASP A 407 -8.03 -12.68 -31.59
CA ASP A 407 -9.04 -12.95 -32.63
C ASP A 407 -10.11 -11.85 -32.72
N SER A 408 -9.97 -10.73 -32.03
CA SER A 408 -10.87 -9.59 -32.11
C SER A 408 -10.25 -8.45 -32.92
N ASP A 409 -10.80 -8.26 -34.11
CA ASP A 409 -10.50 -7.16 -35.04
C ASP A 409 -11.37 -5.96 -34.70
N TYR A 410 -10.87 -5.03 -33.90
CA TYR A 410 -11.63 -3.86 -33.42
C TYR A 410 -11.98 -2.93 -34.59
N ILE A 411 -11.04 -2.74 -35.51
CA ILE A 411 -11.26 -1.91 -36.71
C ILE A 411 -12.37 -2.49 -37.57
N GLY A 412 -12.35 -3.78 -37.82
CA GLY A 412 -13.42 -4.48 -38.57
C GLY A 412 -14.78 -4.34 -37.88
N ILE A 413 -14.81 -4.54 -36.58
CA ILE A 413 -16.02 -4.40 -35.76
C ILE A 413 -16.58 -2.99 -35.81
N ILE A 414 -15.75 -1.94 -35.63
CA ILE A 414 -16.25 -0.56 -35.64
C ILE A 414 -16.72 -0.12 -37.04
N LYS A 415 -16.07 -0.59 -38.09
CA LYS A 415 -16.54 -0.37 -39.48
C LYS A 415 -17.86 -1.04 -39.76
N GLU A 416 -18.10 -2.23 -39.25
CA GLU A 416 -19.41 -2.91 -39.33
C GLU A 416 -20.49 -2.14 -38.57
N LEU A 417 -20.19 -1.63 -37.39
CA LEU A 417 -21.09 -0.84 -36.56
C LEU A 417 -21.37 0.55 -37.14
N CYS A 418 -20.38 1.15 -37.76
CA CYS A 418 -20.41 2.50 -38.33
C CYS A 418 -19.94 2.56 -39.76
N PRO A 419 -20.68 2.01 -40.71
CA PRO A 419 -20.35 2.05 -42.16
C PRO A 419 -20.25 3.49 -42.68
N GLU A 420 -20.83 4.46 -41.98
CA GLU A 420 -20.73 5.88 -42.25
C GLU A 420 -19.29 6.41 -42.25
N LEU A 421 -18.37 5.76 -41.53
CA LEU A 421 -16.93 6.09 -41.52
C LEU A 421 -16.31 6.08 -42.90
N ASP A 422 -16.80 5.21 -43.81
CA ASP A 422 -16.29 5.11 -45.17
C ASP A 422 -16.60 6.35 -46.05
N SER A 423 -17.59 7.12 -45.69
CA SER A 423 -17.96 8.38 -46.37
C SER A 423 -17.48 9.64 -45.65
N LEU A 424 -17.06 9.52 -44.40
CA LEU A 424 -16.66 10.63 -43.53
C LEU A 424 -15.26 11.14 -43.88
N LYS A 425 -15.11 12.45 -43.96
CA LYS A 425 -13.76 13.06 -44.01
C LYS A 425 -13.15 13.07 -42.62
N THR A 426 -11.85 12.83 -42.57
CA THR A 426 -11.14 12.80 -41.31
C THR A 426 -11.39 14.09 -40.52
N GLY A 427 -11.98 13.93 -39.35
CA GLY A 427 -12.26 15.02 -38.41
C GLY A 427 -13.61 15.70 -38.57
N GLU A 428 -14.48 15.22 -39.44
CA GLU A 428 -15.90 15.50 -39.36
C GLU A 428 -16.53 14.68 -38.24
N SER A 429 -17.57 15.20 -37.59
CA SER A 429 -18.30 14.49 -36.53
C SER A 429 -19.08 13.32 -37.11
N LEU A 430 -18.91 12.13 -36.51
CA LEU A 430 -19.63 10.92 -36.91
C LEU A 430 -21.11 11.00 -36.50
N HIS A 431 -21.99 10.55 -37.38
CA HIS A 431 -23.43 10.41 -37.14
C HIS A 431 -23.90 9.02 -37.54
N ALA A 432 -23.47 8.03 -36.75
CA ALA A 432 -23.79 6.61 -37.04
C ALA A 432 -25.19 6.25 -36.54
N LYS A 433 -25.95 5.55 -37.36
CA LYS A 433 -27.32 5.09 -37.02
C LYS A 433 -27.34 4.09 -35.87
N ARG A 434 -26.37 3.17 -35.84
CA ARG A 434 -26.29 2.14 -34.80
C ARG A 434 -25.76 2.72 -33.48
N LEU A 435 -24.90 3.77 -33.54
CA LEU A 435 -24.24 4.39 -32.37
C LEU A 435 -24.53 5.91 -32.35
N PRO A 436 -25.75 6.33 -31.99
CA PRO A 436 -26.22 7.71 -32.17
C PRO A 436 -25.51 8.76 -31.35
N PHE A 437 -24.80 8.39 -30.27
CA PHE A 437 -23.99 9.28 -29.44
C PHE A 437 -22.53 9.37 -29.87
N LEU A 438 -22.03 8.41 -30.64
CA LEU A 438 -20.63 8.39 -31.07
C LEU A 438 -20.33 9.51 -32.08
N ARG A 439 -19.36 10.36 -31.75
CA ARG A 439 -18.93 11.51 -32.54
C ARG A 439 -17.53 11.36 -33.09
N ASN A 440 -16.66 10.69 -32.36
CA ASN A 440 -15.27 10.53 -32.73
C ASN A 440 -14.79 9.10 -32.52
N VAL A 441 -13.96 8.65 -33.46
CA VAL A 441 -13.19 7.41 -33.34
C VAL A 441 -11.72 7.78 -33.48
N ILE A 442 -10.91 7.45 -32.47
CA ILE A 442 -9.44 7.69 -32.47
C ILE A 442 -8.76 6.34 -32.55
N THR A 443 -7.91 6.15 -33.53
CA THR A 443 -7.07 4.96 -33.69
C THR A 443 -5.66 5.21 -33.20
N VAL A 444 -5.10 4.26 -32.45
CA VAL A 444 -3.77 4.39 -31.84
C VAL A 444 -2.69 3.86 -32.78
N ASP A 445 -2.89 2.69 -33.40
CA ASP A 445 -1.83 1.98 -34.12
C ASP A 445 -1.78 2.34 -35.59
N SER A 446 -2.94 2.49 -36.23
CA SER A 446 -3.03 2.67 -37.67
C SER A 446 -4.01 3.76 -38.09
N ARG A 447 -3.73 4.39 -39.25
CA ARG A 447 -4.63 5.40 -39.82
C ARG A 447 -5.81 4.68 -40.52
N GLN A 448 -7.02 5.00 -40.12
CA GLN A 448 -8.26 4.46 -40.72
C GLN A 448 -9.10 5.58 -41.33
N LYS A 449 -9.83 5.24 -42.40
CA LYS A 449 -10.71 6.18 -43.09
C LYS A 449 -11.86 6.62 -42.17
N GLY A 450 -12.11 7.94 -42.12
CA GLY A 450 -13.12 8.53 -41.26
C GLY A 450 -12.74 8.66 -39.77
N CYS A 451 -11.63 8.03 -39.36
CA CYS A 451 -11.12 8.11 -38.00
C CYS A 451 -10.02 9.18 -37.87
N LEU A 452 -9.84 9.69 -36.65
CA LEU A 452 -8.65 10.44 -36.25
C LEU A 452 -7.56 9.45 -35.85
N THR A 453 -6.30 9.73 -36.15
CA THR A 453 -5.21 9.06 -35.45
C THR A 453 -4.98 9.75 -34.10
N TRP A 454 -4.22 9.11 -33.23
CA TRP A 454 -3.76 9.71 -31.96
C TRP A 454 -3.06 11.05 -32.22
N GLU A 455 -2.15 11.10 -33.19
CA GLU A 455 -1.42 12.29 -33.58
C GLU A 455 -2.32 13.38 -34.18
N ASP A 456 -3.33 13.00 -34.99
CA ASP A 456 -4.31 13.96 -35.51
C ASP A 456 -5.09 14.62 -34.36
N ALA A 457 -5.43 13.87 -33.33
CA ALA A 457 -6.10 14.40 -32.14
C ALA A 457 -5.20 15.35 -31.36
N LEU A 458 -3.93 15.00 -31.11
CA LEU A 458 -2.94 15.86 -30.46
C LEU A 458 -2.72 17.17 -31.25
N GLU A 459 -2.59 17.09 -32.57
CA GLU A 459 -2.41 18.27 -33.42
C GLU A 459 -3.59 19.26 -33.30
N ARG A 460 -4.82 18.73 -33.26
CA ARG A 460 -6.01 19.56 -33.00
C ARG A 460 -5.99 20.20 -31.62
N GLY A 461 -5.49 19.45 -30.64
CA GLY A 461 -5.34 19.94 -29.26
C GLY A 461 -4.52 21.21 -29.15
N LYS A 462 -3.55 21.44 -30.04
CA LYS A 462 -2.70 22.65 -30.02
C LYS A 462 -3.50 23.94 -30.13
N SER A 463 -4.70 23.92 -30.69
CA SER A 463 -5.61 25.07 -30.77
C SER A 463 -6.28 25.43 -29.44
N VAL A 464 -6.29 24.52 -28.45
CA VAL A 464 -6.89 24.74 -27.15
C VAL A 464 -5.84 25.26 -26.17
N PRO A 465 -6.02 26.42 -25.53
CA PRO A 465 -5.07 26.92 -24.55
C PRO A 465 -5.04 26.05 -23.29
N MET A 466 -3.88 25.96 -22.65
CA MET A 466 -3.70 25.20 -21.41
C MET A 466 -4.62 25.70 -20.27
N ASP A 467 -4.94 26.98 -20.27
CA ASP A 467 -5.83 27.57 -19.27
C ASP A 467 -7.25 27.00 -19.33
N GLU A 468 -7.69 26.50 -20.50
CA GLU A 468 -9.00 25.82 -20.60
C GLU A 468 -8.97 24.45 -19.93
N VAL A 469 -7.88 23.70 -20.03
CA VAL A 469 -7.69 22.45 -19.27
C VAL A 469 -7.74 22.72 -17.78
N LYS A 470 -6.99 23.74 -17.31
CA LYS A 470 -6.98 24.13 -15.90
C LYS A 470 -8.37 24.58 -15.41
N ARG A 471 -9.07 25.36 -16.26
CA ARG A 471 -10.43 25.81 -15.95
C ARG A 471 -11.38 24.65 -15.78
N LEU A 472 -11.38 23.67 -16.70
CA LEU A 472 -12.24 22.49 -16.59
C LEU A 472 -11.84 21.63 -15.38
N ALA A 473 -10.54 21.38 -15.18
CA ALA A 473 -10.06 20.63 -14.03
C ALA A 473 -10.50 21.22 -12.68
N SER A 474 -10.55 22.57 -12.59
CA SER A 474 -11.01 23.25 -11.36
C SER A 474 -12.50 23.10 -11.06
N LEU A 475 -13.31 22.70 -12.04
CA LEU A 475 -14.73 22.45 -11.88
C LEU A 475 -15.05 21.01 -11.44
N VAL A 476 -14.12 20.08 -11.66
CA VAL A 476 -14.30 18.67 -11.32
C VAL A 476 -14.29 18.48 -9.81
N LYS A 477 -15.24 17.70 -9.31
CA LYS A 477 -15.40 17.39 -7.88
C LYS A 477 -15.04 15.93 -7.61
N PRO A 478 -14.56 15.61 -6.41
CA PRO A 478 -14.30 14.23 -6.00
C PRO A 478 -15.48 13.28 -6.16
N ASP A 479 -16.71 13.76 -6.00
CA ASP A 479 -17.95 12.97 -6.13
C ASP A 479 -18.46 12.85 -7.58
N ASP A 480 -17.79 13.46 -8.56
CA ASP A 480 -18.12 13.27 -9.96
C ASP A 480 -17.73 11.88 -10.43
N VAL A 481 -18.52 11.29 -11.32
CA VAL A 481 -18.22 9.99 -11.92
C VAL A 481 -17.01 10.14 -12.86
N CYS A 482 -15.94 9.43 -12.55
CA CYS A 482 -14.71 9.44 -13.35
C CYS A 482 -14.53 8.20 -14.21
N ASN A 483 -15.17 7.09 -13.79
CA ASN A 483 -15.01 5.82 -14.47
C ASN A 483 -16.32 5.03 -14.49
N MET A 484 -16.54 4.32 -15.58
CA MET A 484 -17.64 3.39 -15.73
C MET A 484 -17.08 2.03 -16.18
N GLN A 485 -17.23 1.03 -15.32
CA GLN A 485 -16.77 -0.33 -15.60
C GLN A 485 -17.94 -1.27 -15.82
N TYR A 486 -17.82 -2.11 -16.84
CA TYR A 486 -18.88 -3.04 -17.21
C TYR A 486 -18.62 -4.42 -16.60
N THR A 487 -19.56 -4.86 -15.75
CA THR A 487 -19.54 -6.18 -15.13
C THR A 487 -20.54 -7.10 -15.78
N SER A 488 -20.20 -8.38 -15.93
CA SER A 488 -21.14 -9.40 -16.36
C SER A 488 -22.19 -9.62 -15.26
N GLY A 489 -23.38 -9.08 -15.45
CA GLY A 489 -24.49 -9.27 -14.52
C GLY A 489 -25.05 -10.68 -14.54
N THR A 490 -25.81 -11.03 -13.51
CA THR A 490 -26.58 -12.29 -13.42
C THR A 490 -27.73 -12.37 -14.44
N THR A 491 -28.11 -11.23 -15.05
CA THR A 491 -29.23 -11.07 -15.99
C THR A 491 -28.82 -11.17 -17.47
N GLY A 492 -27.59 -11.54 -17.78
CA GLY A 492 -27.11 -11.75 -19.14
C GLY A 492 -26.47 -10.54 -19.81
N PHE A 493 -26.86 -9.31 -19.50
CA PHE A 493 -26.26 -8.10 -20.06
C PHE A 493 -25.32 -7.41 -19.05
N PRO A 494 -24.15 -6.92 -19.50
CA PRO A 494 -23.22 -6.18 -18.65
C PRO A 494 -23.84 -4.89 -18.11
N LYS A 495 -23.55 -4.57 -16.85
CA LYS A 495 -24.01 -3.35 -16.18
C LYS A 495 -22.87 -2.35 -16.03
N GLY A 496 -23.10 -1.09 -16.36
CA GLY A 496 -22.12 -0.02 -16.22
C GLY A 496 -22.07 0.52 -14.77
N VAL A 497 -21.09 0.10 -14.02
CA VAL A 497 -20.84 0.53 -12.63
C VAL A 497 -20.23 1.92 -12.62
N MET A 498 -20.90 2.91 -12.02
CA MET A 498 -20.44 4.29 -11.92
C MET A 498 -19.57 4.50 -10.69
N LEU A 499 -18.29 4.80 -10.90
CA LEU A 499 -17.31 5.06 -9.85
C LEU A 499 -16.88 6.54 -9.87
N THR A 500 -16.80 7.15 -8.69
CA THR A 500 -16.37 8.54 -8.54
C THR A 500 -14.85 8.62 -8.34
N HIS A 501 -14.28 9.81 -8.50
CA HIS A 501 -12.88 10.05 -8.13
C HIS A 501 -12.63 9.67 -6.68
N TYR A 502 -13.54 10.05 -5.78
CA TYR A 502 -13.43 9.78 -4.34
C TYR A 502 -13.41 8.29 -4.04
N ASN A 503 -14.28 7.50 -4.69
CA ASN A 503 -14.29 6.06 -4.54
C ASN A 503 -12.94 5.45 -4.97
N VAL A 504 -12.54 5.69 -6.21
CA VAL A 504 -11.40 5.02 -6.84
C VAL A 504 -10.07 5.41 -6.21
N ILE A 505 -9.85 6.72 -5.98
CA ILE A 505 -8.61 7.23 -5.41
C ILE A 505 -8.41 6.69 -3.99
N ASN A 506 -9.44 6.79 -3.13
CA ASN A 506 -9.31 6.35 -1.74
C ASN A 506 -9.21 4.83 -1.63
N ASN A 507 -9.88 4.07 -2.49
CA ASN A 507 -9.73 2.62 -2.50
C ASN A 507 -8.32 2.21 -2.96
N GLY A 508 -7.82 2.79 -4.06
CA GLY A 508 -6.45 2.56 -4.52
C GLY A 508 -5.42 2.98 -3.48
N LYS A 509 -5.60 4.16 -2.85
CA LYS A 509 -4.71 4.60 -1.77
C LYS A 509 -4.70 3.63 -0.59
N CYS A 510 -5.87 3.19 -0.12
CA CYS A 510 -5.96 2.25 0.98
C CYS A 510 -5.28 0.90 0.67
N ILE A 511 -5.41 0.42 -0.56
CA ILE A 511 -4.71 -0.78 -1.05
C ILE A 511 -3.20 -0.57 -1.00
N GLY A 512 -2.71 0.55 -1.52
CA GLY A 512 -1.28 0.89 -1.48
C GLY A 512 -0.75 1.04 -0.05
N ASP A 513 -1.54 1.65 0.84
CA ASP A 513 -1.22 1.76 2.27
C ASP A 513 -1.06 0.37 2.93
N LYS A 514 -1.97 -0.58 2.62
CA LYS A 514 -1.92 -1.95 3.16
C LYS A 514 -0.79 -2.78 2.56
N MET A 515 -0.35 -2.48 1.33
CA MET A 515 0.84 -3.06 0.69
C MET A 515 2.14 -2.36 1.09
N ASP A 516 2.07 -1.29 1.88
CA ASP A 516 3.21 -0.42 2.23
C ASP A 516 3.96 0.10 1.00
N LEU A 517 3.23 0.44 -0.08
CA LEU A 517 3.82 0.98 -1.30
C LEU A 517 4.44 2.36 -1.07
N SER A 518 5.48 2.68 -1.81
CA SER A 518 6.20 3.94 -1.72
C SER A 518 6.93 4.29 -3.01
N THR A 519 7.64 5.42 -3.02
CA THR A 519 8.50 5.84 -4.14
C THR A 519 9.65 4.86 -4.44
N ALA A 520 9.99 3.96 -3.52
CA ALA A 520 11.02 2.94 -3.74
C ALA A 520 10.50 1.73 -4.53
N ASP A 521 9.18 1.59 -4.63
CA ASP A 521 8.58 0.43 -5.24
C ASP A 521 8.50 0.51 -6.77
N ARG A 522 8.51 -0.68 -7.37
CA ARG A 522 8.43 -0.91 -8.80
C ARG A 522 7.32 -1.92 -9.06
N MET A 523 6.17 -1.41 -9.49
CA MET A 523 4.96 -2.20 -9.72
C MET A 523 4.89 -2.69 -11.17
N MET A 524 5.05 -4.00 -11.37
CA MET A 524 4.74 -4.60 -12.67
C MET A 524 3.23 -4.77 -12.83
N ILE A 525 2.66 -4.21 -13.89
CA ILE A 525 1.24 -4.33 -14.22
C ILE A 525 1.07 -5.30 -15.40
N GLN A 526 0.56 -6.49 -15.11
CA GLN A 526 0.29 -7.54 -16.07
C GLN A 526 -1.22 -7.88 -16.20
N VAL A 527 -2.01 -7.38 -15.25
CA VAL A 527 -3.46 -7.53 -15.23
C VAL A 527 -4.14 -6.51 -16.15
N PRO A 528 -5.31 -6.81 -16.74
CA PRO A 528 -5.96 -5.90 -17.68
C PRO A 528 -6.41 -4.59 -17.03
N MET A 529 -6.11 -3.46 -17.67
CA MET A 529 -6.50 -2.13 -17.22
C MET A 529 -7.99 -1.83 -17.36
N PHE A 530 -8.70 -2.51 -18.24
CA PHE A 530 -10.16 -2.37 -18.38
C PHE A 530 -10.94 -2.93 -17.18
N HIS A 531 -10.24 -3.57 -16.22
CA HIS A 531 -10.78 -4.13 -15.00
C HIS A 531 -10.21 -3.40 -13.76
N CYS A 532 -10.99 -3.32 -12.67
CA CYS A 532 -10.54 -2.74 -11.39
C CYS A 532 -9.20 -3.27 -10.91
N PHE A 533 -8.88 -4.53 -11.20
CA PHE A 533 -7.63 -5.14 -10.79
C PHE A 533 -6.41 -4.40 -11.38
N GLY A 534 -6.46 -4.04 -12.66
CA GLY A 534 -5.41 -3.21 -13.26
C GLY A 534 -5.53 -1.74 -12.87
N MET A 535 -6.72 -1.17 -13.01
CA MET A 535 -6.92 0.27 -12.86
C MET A 535 -6.81 0.73 -11.40
N VAL A 536 -7.41 0.04 -10.44
CA VAL A 536 -7.43 0.47 -9.04
C VAL A 536 -6.33 -0.20 -8.24
N LEU A 537 -6.30 -1.56 -8.23
CA LEU A 537 -5.38 -2.32 -7.39
C LEU A 537 -3.92 -2.17 -7.83
N SER A 538 -3.67 -1.87 -9.10
CA SER A 538 -2.30 -1.73 -9.61
C SER A 538 -1.94 -0.29 -9.95
N MET A 539 -2.64 0.39 -10.85
CA MET A 539 -2.33 1.76 -11.26
C MET A 539 -2.58 2.78 -10.14
N THR A 540 -3.82 2.85 -9.64
CA THR A 540 -4.18 3.91 -8.67
C THR A 540 -3.47 3.71 -7.35
N SER A 541 -3.36 2.48 -6.84
CA SER A 541 -2.61 2.18 -5.62
C SER A 541 -1.15 2.60 -5.71
N SER A 542 -0.53 2.38 -6.85
CA SER A 542 0.87 2.75 -7.09
C SER A 542 1.06 4.26 -7.25
N MET A 543 0.26 4.90 -8.10
CA MET A 543 0.43 6.31 -8.38
C MET A 543 0.12 7.20 -7.16
N THR A 544 -0.83 6.82 -6.31
CA THR A 544 -1.07 7.50 -5.03
C THR A 544 0.14 7.47 -4.09
N HIS A 545 1.08 6.58 -4.29
CA HIS A 545 2.29 6.39 -3.48
C HIS A 545 3.59 6.80 -4.19
N GLY A 546 3.52 7.37 -5.39
CA GLY A 546 4.71 7.76 -6.15
C GLY A 546 5.54 6.57 -6.66
N THR A 547 4.95 5.39 -6.71
CA THR A 547 5.58 4.15 -7.19
C THR A 547 5.82 4.22 -8.71
N THR A 548 6.90 3.62 -9.20
CA THR A 548 7.14 3.47 -10.64
C THR A 548 6.36 2.28 -11.21
N LEU A 549 5.63 2.51 -12.28
CA LEU A 549 4.84 1.50 -12.98
C LEU A 549 5.64 0.87 -14.12
N TYR A 550 5.60 -0.46 -14.22
CA TYR A 550 6.19 -1.26 -15.29
C TYR A 550 5.08 -2.05 -16.00
N PRO A 551 4.30 -1.43 -16.87
CA PRO A 551 3.20 -2.10 -17.52
C PRO A 551 3.69 -3.06 -18.61
N LEU A 552 3.03 -4.21 -18.69
CA LEU A 552 3.09 -5.11 -19.82
C LEU A 552 1.80 -4.94 -20.63
N PRO A 553 1.85 -4.84 -21.96
CA PRO A 553 0.66 -4.68 -22.79
C PRO A 553 -0.40 -5.77 -22.53
N TYR A 554 0.07 -6.96 -22.17
CA TYR A 554 -0.76 -8.10 -21.77
C TYR A 554 0.09 -9.10 -20.99
N PHE A 555 -0.55 -10.01 -20.29
CA PHE A 555 0.14 -11.07 -19.58
C PHE A 555 0.67 -12.13 -20.55
N SER A 556 1.96 -12.43 -20.40
CA SER A 556 2.62 -13.63 -20.90
C SER A 556 3.75 -13.99 -19.93
N PRO A 557 3.97 -15.27 -19.60
CA PRO A 557 4.98 -15.66 -18.59
C PRO A 557 6.38 -15.15 -18.92
N LYS A 558 6.85 -15.31 -20.15
CA LYS A 558 8.21 -14.92 -20.55
C LYS A 558 8.49 -13.42 -20.43
N PRO A 559 7.66 -12.49 -20.97
CA PRO A 559 7.81 -11.05 -20.73
C PRO A 559 7.72 -10.67 -19.26
N ALA A 560 6.82 -11.32 -18.47
CA ALA A 560 6.67 -11.05 -17.05
C ALA A 560 7.94 -11.40 -16.27
N LEU A 561 8.47 -12.61 -16.45
CA LEU A 561 9.73 -13.05 -15.83
C LEU A 561 10.92 -12.20 -16.26
N SER A 562 10.99 -11.82 -17.54
CA SER A 562 12.02 -10.91 -18.06
C SER A 562 11.94 -9.52 -17.42
N CYS A 563 10.74 -8.97 -17.24
CA CYS A 563 10.50 -7.70 -16.56
C CYS A 563 10.96 -7.77 -15.10
N ILE A 564 10.55 -8.80 -14.36
CA ILE A 564 10.96 -9.03 -12.97
C ILE A 564 12.49 -9.03 -12.86
N HIS A 565 13.16 -9.83 -13.68
CA HIS A 565 14.60 -9.99 -13.65
C HIS A 565 15.37 -8.72 -13.97
N ARG A 566 15.00 -8.02 -15.05
CA ARG A 566 15.76 -6.87 -15.58
C ARG A 566 15.50 -5.58 -14.83
N GLU A 567 14.26 -5.36 -14.41
CA GLU A 567 13.84 -4.10 -13.83
C GLU A 567 13.81 -4.15 -12.29
N HIS A 568 14.22 -5.27 -11.69
CA HIS A 568 14.24 -5.45 -10.24
C HIS A 568 12.89 -5.07 -9.61
N ILE A 569 11.84 -5.69 -10.13
CA ILE A 569 10.45 -5.45 -9.70
C ILE A 569 10.32 -5.79 -8.21
N THR A 570 9.65 -4.91 -7.46
CA THR A 570 9.42 -5.12 -6.01
C THR A 570 8.03 -5.65 -5.70
N CYS A 571 7.07 -5.41 -6.59
CA CYS A 571 5.69 -5.85 -6.41
C CYS A 571 4.97 -6.08 -7.75
N PHE A 572 4.03 -7.02 -7.74
CA PHE A 572 3.10 -7.22 -8.85
C PHE A 572 1.83 -7.91 -8.37
N ASN A 573 0.74 -7.67 -9.09
CA ASN A 573 -0.57 -8.25 -8.82
C ASN A 573 -0.94 -9.26 -9.90
N GLY A 574 -1.71 -10.29 -9.54
CA GLY A 574 -2.14 -11.30 -10.50
C GLY A 574 -3.27 -12.18 -10.01
N VAL A 575 -3.91 -12.86 -10.94
CA VAL A 575 -4.83 -13.96 -10.65
C VAL A 575 -4.03 -15.26 -10.47
N PRO A 576 -4.55 -16.26 -9.73
CA PRO A 576 -3.83 -17.51 -9.47
C PRO A 576 -3.20 -18.16 -10.70
N THR A 577 -3.90 -18.19 -11.83
CA THR A 577 -3.40 -18.78 -13.08
C THR A 577 -2.17 -18.10 -13.65
N MET A 578 -1.97 -16.80 -13.39
CA MET A 578 -0.76 -16.08 -13.80
C MET A 578 0.46 -16.54 -13.00
N PHE A 579 0.31 -16.72 -11.70
CA PHE A 579 1.38 -17.25 -10.83
C PHE A 579 1.76 -18.66 -11.24
N ILE A 580 0.79 -19.54 -11.44
CA ILE A 580 1.00 -20.92 -11.92
C ILE A 580 1.76 -20.90 -13.25
N ALA A 581 1.31 -20.10 -14.22
CA ALA A 581 1.93 -20.01 -15.54
C ALA A 581 3.38 -19.53 -15.48
N MET A 582 3.71 -18.57 -14.60
CA MET A 582 5.10 -18.12 -14.39
C MET A 582 5.94 -19.21 -13.74
N MET A 583 5.44 -19.86 -12.68
CA MET A 583 6.18 -20.91 -11.95
C MET A 583 6.50 -22.14 -12.80
N HIS A 584 5.67 -22.46 -13.80
CA HIS A 584 5.90 -23.58 -14.72
C HIS A 584 6.68 -23.20 -15.97
N HIS A 585 7.08 -21.94 -16.15
CA HIS A 585 7.84 -21.50 -17.31
C HIS A 585 9.33 -21.85 -17.18
N GLU A 586 9.98 -22.23 -18.27
CA GLU A 586 11.41 -22.63 -18.31
C GLU A 586 12.39 -21.53 -17.81
N ASP A 587 12.02 -20.27 -17.94
CA ASP A 587 12.83 -19.15 -17.47
C ASP A 587 12.62 -18.82 -15.97
N PHE A 588 11.71 -19.50 -15.29
CA PHE A 588 11.44 -19.25 -13.86
C PHE A 588 12.70 -19.44 -13.02
N ALA A 589 13.41 -20.56 -13.19
CA ALA A 589 14.62 -20.86 -12.43
C ALA A 589 15.80 -19.91 -12.72
N LYS A 590 15.73 -19.11 -13.81
CA LYS A 590 16.74 -18.13 -14.21
C LYS A 590 16.39 -16.71 -13.76
N THR A 591 15.19 -16.53 -13.24
CA THR A 591 14.68 -15.21 -12.85
C THR A 591 15.15 -14.83 -11.45
N ASP A 592 15.65 -13.62 -11.29
CA ASP A 592 15.99 -13.08 -9.99
C ASP A 592 14.75 -12.46 -9.33
N PHE A 593 14.27 -13.09 -8.27
CA PHE A 593 13.14 -12.62 -7.47
C PHE A 593 13.58 -11.89 -6.20
N SER A 594 14.87 -11.67 -5.97
CA SER A 594 15.40 -11.13 -4.71
C SER A 594 14.84 -9.75 -4.34
N HIS A 595 14.38 -9.00 -5.33
CA HIS A 595 13.78 -7.66 -5.13
C HIS A 595 12.28 -7.69 -4.86
N ILE A 596 11.60 -8.78 -5.18
CA ILE A 596 10.16 -8.92 -4.90
C ILE A 596 9.95 -8.95 -3.39
N ARG A 597 8.93 -8.25 -2.91
CA ARG A 597 8.49 -8.30 -1.51
C ARG A 597 7.00 -8.55 -1.36
N THR A 598 6.15 -7.88 -2.16
CA THR A 598 4.70 -7.90 -2.00
C THR A 598 3.97 -8.03 -3.33
N GLY A 599 2.68 -8.27 -3.25
CA GLY A 599 1.74 -8.31 -4.35
C GLY A 599 0.40 -8.87 -3.90
N ILE A 600 -0.61 -8.69 -4.73
CA ILE A 600 -1.97 -9.19 -4.49
C ILE A 600 -2.21 -10.41 -5.36
N MET A 601 -2.66 -11.49 -4.74
CA MET A 601 -3.30 -12.60 -5.45
C MET A 601 -4.81 -12.51 -5.19
N ALA A 602 -5.60 -12.27 -6.23
CA ALA A 602 -7.05 -12.06 -6.11
C ALA A 602 -7.77 -12.32 -7.44
N GLY A 603 -9.06 -11.96 -7.52
CA GLY A 603 -9.89 -12.07 -8.74
C GLY A 603 -10.48 -13.46 -8.98
N ALA A 604 -10.06 -14.45 -8.23
CA ALA A 604 -10.59 -15.81 -8.19
C ALA A 604 -10.42 -16.39 -6.79
N ASN A 605 -10.81 -17.65 -6.59
CA ASN A 605 -10.40 -18.38 -5.39
C ASN A 605 -8.87 -18.53 -5.40
N CYS A 606 -8.21 -18.06 -4.34
CA CYS A 606 -6.76 -18.11 -4.18
C CYS A 606 -6.41 -19.26 -3.24
N PRO A 607 -5.91 -20.41 -3.76
CA PRO A 607 -5.52 -21.51 -2.89
C PRO A 607 -4.39 -21.11 -1.96
N ALA A 608 -4.55 -21.39 -0.66
CA ALA A 608 -3.57 -21.00 0.35
C ALA A 608 -2.17 -21.57 0.06
N ASP A 609 -2.11 -22.79 -0.45
CA ASP A 609 -0.83 -23.43 -0.80
C ASP A 609 -0.13 -22.72 -1.97
N LEU A 610 -0.88 -22.27 -2.98
CA LEU A 610 -0.33 -21.48 -4.08
C LEU A 610 0.23 -20.13 -3.59
N MET A 611 -0.46 -19.48 -2.66
CA MET A 611 0.03 -18.23 -2.07
C MET A 611 1.29 -18.47 -1.23
N ARG A 612 1.36 -19.57 -0.47
CA ARG A 612 2.57 -19.97 0.26
C ARG A 612 3.72 -20.28 -0.69
N GLU A 613 3.42 -20.97 -1.79
CA GLU A 613 4.41 -21.27 -2.84
C GLU A 613 4.94 -19.99 -3.51
N ALA A 614 4.08 -19.00 -3.78
CA ALA A 614 4.51 -17.71 -4.32
C ALA A 614 5.35 -16.93 -3.29
N ALA A 615 5.00 -16.98 -2.02
CA ALA A 615 5.78 -16.35 -0.95
C ALA A 615 7.20 -16.95 -0.87
N ASP A 616 7.33 -18.26 -0.99
CA ASP A 616 8.61 -18.97 -0.91
C ASP A 616 9.42 -18.86 -2.20
N LYS A 617 8.86 -19.27 -3.34
CA LYS A 617 9.61 -19.39 -4.61
C LYS A 617 9.82 -18.06 -5.33
N MET A 618 8.95 -17.08 -5.14
CA MET A 618 9.06 -15.76 -5.78
C MET A 618 9.50 -14.68 -4.79
N ASN A 619 9.95 -15.05 -3.60
CA ASN A 619 10.34 -14.11 -2.53
C ASN A 619 9.23 -13.11 -2.14
N MET A 620 7.95 -13.42 -2.42
CA MET A 620 6.81 -12.56 -2.16
C MET A 620 6.36 -12.69 -0.69
N THR A 621 7.29 -12.42 0.23
CA THR A 621 7.12 -12.65 1.67
C THR A 621 6.00 -11.83 2.29
N GLU A 622 5.60 -10.75 1.64
CA GLU A 622 4.53 -9.85 2.03
C GLU A 622 3.31 -9.96 1.09
N ILE A 623 3.08 -11.13 0.48
CA ILE A 623 1.89 -11.37 -0.36
C ILE A 623 0.62 -11.15 0.46
N VAL A 624 -0.38 -10.50 -0.14
CA VAL A 624 -1.65 -10.17 0.53
C VAL A 624 -2.86 -10.60 -0.30
N SER A 625 -3.98 -10.78 0.39
CA SER A 625 -5.27 -11.10 -0.20
C SER A 625 -6.22 -9.91 -0.07
N VAL A 626 -7.05 -9.67 -1.08
CA VAL A 626 -8.08 -8.64 -1.11
C VAL A 626 -9.39 -9.24 -1.61
N TYR A 627 -10.49 -8.82 -0.99
CA TYR A 627 -11.83 -9.16 -1.46
C TYR A 627 -12.64 -7.90 -1.76
N GLY A 628 -13.44 -8.02 -2.78
CA GLY A 628 -14.42 -7.04 -3.19
C GLY A 628 -14.93 -7.28 -4.60
N GLN A 629 -15.65 -6.30 -5.12
CA GLN A 629 -16.25 -6.33 -6.47
C GLN A 629 -16.25 -4.93 -7.07
N THR A 630 -16.47 -4.81 -8.37
CA THR A 630 -16.44 -3.53 -9.08
C THR A 630 -17.34 -2.48 -8.42
N GLU A 631 -18.50 -2.91 -7.93
CA GLU A 631 -19.49 -2.11 -7.22
C GLU A 631 -18.97 -1.53 -5.88
N ALA A 632 -17.83 -2.03 -5.40
CA ALA A 632 -17.15 -1.55 -4.18
C ALA A 632 -15.77 -0.91 -4.46
N SER A 633 -15.43 -0.56 -5.69
CA SER A 633 -14.30 0.28 -6.16
C SER A 633 -12.86 -0.28 -6.10
N PRO A 634 -12.50 -1.57 -6.04
CA PRO A 634 -13.32 -2.72 -5.77
C PRO A 634 -13.21 -3.25 -4.33
N GLY A 635 -12.24 -2.80 -3.52
CA GLY A 635 -11.89 -3.44 -2.25
C GLY A 635 -12.84 -3.12 -1.10
N CYS A 636 -13.27 -4.18 -0.38
CA CYS A 636 -13.99 -4.09 0.88
C CYS A 636 -13.10 -4.51 2.06
N THR A 637 -12.38 -5.63 1.90
CA THR A 637 -11.46 -6.17 2.90
C THR A 637 -10.12 -6.50 2.28
N MET A 638 -9.07 -6.51 3.09
CA MET A 638 -7.73 -6.88 2.68
C MET A 638 -6.89 -7.21 3.91
N SER A 639 -6.01 -8.20 3.80
CA SER A 639 -4.99 -8.46 4.81
C SER A 639 -3.91 -7.37 4.80
N PHE A 640 -3.20 -7.22 5.92
CA PHE A 640 -2.03 -6.35 6.02
C PHE A 640 -0.76 -7.13 5.70
N VAL A 641 0.30 -6.45 5.26
CA VAL A 641 1.61 -7.09 5.08
C VAL A 641 2.22 -7.57 6.40
N GLU A 642 1.80 -6.98 7.52
CA GLU A 642 2.21 -7.36 8.88
C GLU A 642 1.45 -8.56 9.44
N ASP A 643 0.32 -8.94 8.85
CA ASP A 643 -0.45 -10.10 9.29
C ASP A 643 0.37 -11.39 9.15
N SER A 644 0.05 -12.39 9.96
CA SER A 644 0.65 -13.71 9.81
C SER A 644 0.39 -14.27 8.41
N LEU A 645 1.28 -15.12 7.92
CA LEU A 645 1.09 -15.76 6.62
C LEU A 645 -0.24 -16.53 6.55
N THR A 646 -0.67 -17.15 7.64
CA THR A 646 -1.96 -17.84 7.74
C THR A 646 -3.13 -16.88 7.49
N VAL A 647 -3.17 -15.73 8.16
CA VAL A 647 -4.22 -14.72 7.94
C VAL A 647 -4.22 -14.26 6.47
N ARG A 648 -3.05 -13.96 5.90
CA ARG A 648 -2.93 -13.48 4.52
C ARG A 648 -3.32 -14.51 3.46
N THR A 649 -3.15 -15.80 3.73
CA THR A 649 -3.41 -16.87 2.77
C THR A 649 -4.74 -17.60 2.97
N GLU A 650 -5.31 -17.58 4.17
CA GLU A 650 -6.54 -18.32 4.50
C GLU A 650 -7.76 -17.43 4.71
N THR A 651 -7.55 -16.10 4.76
CA THR A 651 -8.61 -15.10 4.87
C THR A 651 -8.47 -14.04 3.79
N VAL A 652 -9.49 -13.20 3.65
CA VAL A 652 -9.42 -11.98 2.83
C VAL A 652 -9.18 -10.74 3.70
N GLY A 653 -8.63 -10.95 4.90
CA GLY A 653 -8.30 -9.92 5.86
C GLY A 653 -9.51 -9.21 6.46
N SER A 654 -9.25 -8.06 7.07
CA SER A 654 -10.25 -7.22 7.75
C SER A 654 -10.77 -6.10 6.85
N ALA A 655 -11.89 -5.49 7.25
CA ALA A 655 -12.49 -4.35 6.54
C ALA A 655 -11.47 -3.21 6.31
N PHE A 656 -11.64 -2.50 5.21
CA PHE A 656 -10.85 -1.29 4.97
C PHE A 656 -11.19 -0.23 6.01
N PRO A 657 -10.23 0.60 6.43
CA PRO A 657 -10.53 1.80 7.21
C PRO A 657 -11.60 2.65 6.53
N ASN A 658 -12.56 3.13 7.30
CA ASN A 658 -13.72 3.89 6.82
C ASN A 658 -14.67 3.10 5.88
N VAL A 659 -14.63 1.77 5.92
CA VAL A 659 -15.60 0.87 5.29
C VAL A 659 -16.19 -0.01 6.38
N GLU A 660 -17.49 -0.04 6.48
CA GLU A 660 -18.22 -0.94 7.34
C GLU A 660 -18.54 -2.23 6.58
N CYS A 661 -18.24 -3.37 7.21
CA CYS A 661 -18.55 -4.69 6.66
C CYS A 661 -19.24 -5.54 7.72
N LYS A 662 -20.25 -6.30 7.32
CA LYS A 662 -20.94 -7.23 8.21
C LYS A 662 -21.47 -8.44 7.43
N ILE A 663 -21.83 -9.47 8.18
CA ILE A 663 -22.49 -10.67 7.66
C ILE A 663 -23.94 -10.65 8.10
N ILE A 664 -24.84 -10.82 7.17
CA ILE A 664 -26.29 -10.84 7.44
C ILE A 664 -26.92 -12.16 6.98
N ASP A 665 -27.99 -12.49 7.59
CA ASP A 665 -28.87 -13.57 7.11
C ASP A 665 -29.55 -13.09 5.80
N PRO A 666 -29.40 -13.82 4.69
CA PRO A 666 -29.91 -13.38 3.39
C PRO A 666 -31.44 -13.40 3.29
N GLU A 667 -32.16 -14.09 4.21
CA GLU A 667 -33.62 -14.16 4.20
C GLU A 667 -34.22 -13.09 5.12
N THR A 668 -33.66 -12.91 6.32
CA THR A 668 -34.20 -11.99 7.32
C THR A 668 -33.56 -10.60 7.30
N GLY A 669 -32.31 -10.49 6.78
CA GLY A 669 -31.51 -9.28 6.82
C GLY A 669 -30.90 -8.96 8.18
N GLU A 670 -31.05 -9.86 9.17
CA GLU A 670 -30.50 -9.68 10.52
C GLU A 670 -28.98 -9.95 10.53
N ASP A 671 -28.28 -9.24 11.42
CA ASP A 671 -26.84 -9.41 11.60
C ASP A 671 -26.53 -10.78 12.21
N LEU A 672 -25.60 -11.50 11.61
CA LEU A 672 -25.16 -12.80 12.11
C LEU A 672 -23.90 -12.67 13.00
N PRO A 673 -23.81 -13.50 14.05
CA PRO A 673 -22.63 -13.56 14.91
C PRO A 673 -21.41 -14.13 14.17
N ASP A 674 -20.22 -13.91 14.74
CA ASP A 674 -18.96 -14.43 14.21
C ASP A 674 -19.00 -15.98 14.08
N GLY A 675 -18.36 -16.49 13.04
CA GLY A 675 -18.30 -17.90 12.70
C GLY A 675 -19.51 -18.42 11.90
N MET A 676 -20.56 -17.63 11.70
CA MET A 676 -21.71 -18.00 10.88
C MET A 676 -21.57 -17.49 9.44
N ASN A 677 -21.99 -18.34 8.49
CA ASN A 677 -22.06 -17.97 7.08
C ASN A 677 -23.33 -17.17 6.79
N GLY A 678 -23.18 -16.09 6.05
CA GLY A 678 -24.28 -15.25 5.57
C GLY A 678 -23.85 -14.36 4.42
N GLU A 679 -24.73 -13.49 3.94
CA GLU A 679 -24.39 -12.55 2.90
C GLU A 679 -23.41 -11.49 3.43
N PHE A 680 -22.32 -11.27 2.70
CA PHE A 680 -21.41 -10.16 2.96
C PHE A 680 -21.99 -8.86 2.43
N VAL A 681 -22.16 -7.87 3.29
CA VAL A 681 -22.58 -6.53 2.90
C VAL A 681 -21.57 -5.48 3.33
N ALA A 682 -21.42 -4.43 2.51
CA ALA A 682 -20.46 -3.35 2.76
C ALA A 682 -21.10 -1.98 2.64
N ARG A 683 -20.62 -1.02 3.44
CA ARG A 683 -21.04 0.39 3.39
C ARG A 683 -19.84 1.30 3.61
N GLY A 684 -19.67 2.32 2.80
CA GLY A 684 -18.59 3.28 2.97
C GLY A 684 -18.30 4.07 1.71
N TYR A 685 -17.17 4.76 1.74
CA TYR A 685 -16.70 5.60 0.63
C TYR A 685 -16.45 4.80 -0.67
N ASN A 686 -16.28 3.49 -0.57
CA ASN A 686 -15.95 2.60 -1.68
C ASN A 686 -17.18 2.16 -2.50
N VAL A 687 -18.38 2.31 -1.97
CA VAL A 687 -19.61 1.88 -2.66
C VAL A 687 -19.88 2.76 -3.87
N MET A 688 -20.17 2.12 -5.01
CA MET A 688 -20.49 2.78 -6.28
C MET A 688 -21.64 3.78 -6.18
N LYS A 689 -21.69 4.72 -7.10
CA LYS A 689 -22.85 5.65 -7.21
C LYS A 689 -24.11 4.96 -7.73
N GLY A 690 -23.97 3.82 -8.39
CA GLY A 690 -25.04 3.02 -8.98
C GLY A 690 -24.69 2.47 -10.34
N TYR A 691 -25.67 1.80 -10.98
CA TYR A 691 -25.54 1.32 -12.36
C TYR A 691 -26.11 2.35 -13.33
N TYR A 692 -25.34 2.70 -14.34
CA TYR A 692 -25.72 3.68 -15.36
C TYR A 692 -27.00 3.25 -16.09
N LYS A 693 -28.01 4.11 -16.10
CA LYS A 693 -29.35 3.87 -16.69
C LYS A 693 -30.15 2.69 -16.08
N MET A 694 -29.73 2.16 -14.93
CA MET A 694 -30.37 0.99 -14.32
C MET A 694 -30.79 1.25 -12.87
N PRO A 695 -31.76 2.14 -12.62
CA PRO A 695 -32.15 2.53 -11.24
C PRO A 695 -32.71 1.36 -10.42
N LEU A 696 -33.48 0.45 -11.05
CA LEU A 696 -34.02 -0.72 -10.36
C LEU A 696 -32.92 -1.70 -9.95
N ALA A 697 -31.92 -1.92 -10.83
CA ALA A 697 -30.78 -2.76 -10.49
C ALA A 697 -29.91 -2.11 -9.39
N THR A 698 -29.81 -0.79 -9.39
CA THR A 698 -29.13 -0.03 -8.31
C THR A 698 -29.85 -0.20 -6.98
N ALA A 699 -31.17 -0.02 -6.94
CA ALA A 699 -31.96 -0.19 -5.73
C ALA A 699 -31.97 -1.63 -5.20
N ALA A 700 -31.79 -2.62 -6.08
CA ALA A 700 -31.64 -4.02 -5.68
C ALA A 700 -30.22 -4.35 -5.14
N ALA A 701 -29.21 -3.57 -5.52
CA ALA A 701 -27.83 -3.78 -5.09
C ALA A 701 -27.45 -2.95 -3.85
N ILE A 702 -28.03 -1.75 -3.71
CA ILE A 702 -27.76 -0.85 -2.58
C ILE A 702 -29.09 -0.57 -1.88
N ASP A 703 -29.18 -0.96 -0.63
CA ASP A 703 -30.39 -0.76 0.16
C ASP A 703 -30.57 0.71 0.60
N LYS A 704 -31.71 0.99 1.26
CA LYS A 704 -32.07 2.33 1.75
C LYS A 704 -31.11 2.91 2.79
N ASP A 705 -30.37 2.04 3.49
CA ASP A 705 -29.42 2.41 4.55
C ASP A 705 -27.99 2.50 3.99
N GLY A 706 -27.81 2.34 2.68
CA GLY A 706 -26.55 2.47 1.95
C GLY A 706 -25.66 1.21 1.97
N TRP A 707 -26.20 0.06 2.39
CA TRP A 707 -25.48 -1.19 2.32
C TRP A 707 -25.50 -1.78 0.91
N LEU A 708 -24.32 -2.08 0.41
CA LEU A 708 -24.13 -2.83 -0.83
C LEU A 708 -24.27 -4.32 -0.53
N HIS A 709 -25.27 -4.94 -1.12
CA HIS A 709 -25.49 -6.38 -1.14
C HIS A 709 -24.59 -7.02 -2.18
N THR A 710 -23.58 -7.76 -1.73
CA THR A 710 -22.57 -8.30 -2.65
C THR A 710 -23.02 -9.57 -3.37
N GLY A 711 -23.97 -10.28 -2.78
CA GLY A 711 -24.39 -11.59 -3.23
C GLY A 711 -23.32 -12.68 -3.01
N ASP A 712 -22.25 -12.36 -2.28
CA ASP A 712 -21.22 -13.31 -1.87
C ASP A 712 -21.49 -13.75 -0.41
N ILE A 713 -21.26 -15.02 -0.14
CA ILE A 713 -21.39 -15.61 1.19
C ILE A 713 -20.02 -15.59 1.86
N ALA A 714 -20.01 -15.15 3.11
CA ALA A 714 -18.79 -15.08 3.92
C ALA A 714 -19.09 -15.39 5.39
N CYS A 715 -18.05 -15.64 6.17
CA CYS A 715 -18.06 -15.59 7.61
C CYS A 715 -16.97 -14.66 8.12
N ARG A 716 -17.18 -14.10 9.32
CA ARG A 716 -16.17 -13.32 10.04
C ARG A 716 -15.67 -14.14 11.21
N ASP A 717 -14.35 -14.18 11.42
CA ASP A 717 -13.76 -14.81 12.60
C ASP A 717 -13.74 -13.86 13.82
N ALA A 718 -13.35 -14.40 14.97
CA ALA A 718 -13.30 -13.63 16.23
C ALA A 718 -12.25 -12.50 16.21
N ASP A 719 -11.26 -12.57 15.32
CA ASP A 719 -10.22 -11.54 15.14
C ASP A 719 -10.66 -10.45 14.15
N GLY A 720 -11.84 -10.57 13.55
CA GLY A 720 -12.41 -9.60 12.62
C GLY A 720 -11.98 -9.80 11.16
N ASN A 721 -11.34 -10.92 10.83
CA ASN A 721 -11.03 -11.26 9.45
C ASN A 721 -12.20 -11.97 8.78
N TYR A 722 -12.32 -11.76 7.49
CA TYR A 722 -13.37 -12.37 6.68
C TYR A 722 -12.84 -13.51 5.84
N ARG A 723 -13.70 -14.51 5.63
CA ARG A 723 -13.46 -15.64 4.73
C ARG A 723 -14.65 -15.78 3.80
N ILE A 724 -14.39 -15.73 2.49
CA ILE A 724 -15.44 -15.93 1.48
C ILE A 724 -15.67 -17.41 1.29
N THR A 725 -16.89 -17.86 1.53
CA THR A 725 -17.28 -19.27 1.50
C THR A 725 -18.12 -19.65 0.29
N GLY A 726 -18.58 -18.66 -0.50
CA GLY A 726 -19.32 -18.93 -1.71
C GLY A 726 -20.00 -17.73 -2.32
N ARG A 727 -20.96 -18.02 -3.22
CA ARG A 727 -21.89 -17.03 -3.76
C ARG A 727 -23.31 -17.44 -3.45
N LEU A 728 -24.15 -16.46 -3.13
CA LEU A 728 -25.56 -16.69 -2.84
C LEU A 728 -26.26 -17.40 -3.99
N LYS A 729 -25.98 -17.00 -5.24
CA LYS A 729 -26.54 -17.61 -6.45
C LYS A 729 -25.98 -18.99 -6.81
N ASP A 730 -24.80 -19.33 -6.30
CA ASP A 730 -24.13 -20.60 -6.54
C ASP A 730 -24.38 -21.57 -5.37
N MET A 731 -25.00 -21.11 -4.30
CA MET A 731 -25.42 -21.93 -3.18
C MET A 731 -26.45 -22.96 -3.66
N ILE A 732 -26.23 -24.20 -3.27
CA ILE A 732 -27.08 -25.32 -3.67
C ILE A 732 -28.13 -25.52 -2.58
N ILE A 733 -29.40 -25.42 -2.94
CA ILE A 733 -30.52 -25.67 -2.02
C ILE A 733 -31.02 -27.10 -2.22
N ARG A 734 -30.51 -28.01 -1.39
CA ARG A 734 -30.81 -29.42 -1.49
C ARG A 734 -31.73 -29.87 -0.39
N GLY A 735 -33.02 -30.08 -0.71
CA GLY A 735 -34.00 -30.57 0.26
C GLY A 735 -34.25 -29.62 1.41
N GLY A 736 -34.05 -28.32 1.24
CA GLY A 736 -34.13 -27.26 2.25
C GLY A 736 -32.85 -26.99 3.03
N GLU A 737 -31.77 -27.69 2.71
CA GLU A 737 -30.45 -27.47 3.28
C GLU A 737 -29.60 -26.62 2.35
N ASN A 738 -28.96 -25.55 2.89
CA ASN A 738 -28.05 -24.70 2.16
C ASN A 738 -26.66 -25.34 2.12
N ILE A 739 -26.20 -25.67 0.94
CA ILE A 739 -24.89 -26.28 0.70
C ILE A 739 -24.01 -25.28 -0.05
N TYR A 740 -22.83 -25.05 0.50
CA TYR A 740 -21.86 -24.13 -0.07
C TYR A 740 -20.84 -24.90 -0.93
N PRO A 741 -20.84 -24.71 -2.25
CA PRO A 741 -19.94 -25.42 -3.15
C PRO A 741 -18.48 -25.39 -2.75
N ARG A 742 -18.00 -24.26 -2.24
CA ARG A 742 -16.61 -24.06 -1.89
C ARG A 742 -16.13 -24.96 -0.76
N GLU A 743 -16.97 -25.24 0.20
CA GLU A 743 -16.64 -26.18 1.29
C GLU A 743 -16.30 -27.56 0.75
N ILE A 744 -17.08 -28.02 -0.26
CA ILE A 744 -16.84 -29.30 -0.92
C ILE A 744 -15.62 -29.25 -1.83
N GLU A 745 -15.44 -28.13 -2.58
CA GLU A 745 -14.30 -27.89 -3.44
C GLU A 745 -12.98 -27.92 -2.65
N GLU A 746 -12.89 -27.16 -1.56
CA GLU A 746 -11.72 -27.10 -0.68
C GLU A 746 -11.39 -28.50 -0.11
N PHE A 747 -12.38 -29.26 0.30
CA PHE A 747 -12.14 -30.62 0.78
C PHE A 747 -11.64 -31.55 -0.34
N ILE A 748 -12.26 -31.55 -1.52
CA ILE A 748 -11.84 -32.40 -2.65
C ILE A 748 -10.43 -32.05 -3.10
N LEU A 749 -10.02 -30.78 -3.05
CA LEU A 749 -8.66 -30.33 -3.37
C LEU A 749 -7.58 -30.90 -2.43
N THR A 750 -7.93 -31.38 -1.23
CA THR A 750 -6.99 -32.07 -0.34
C THR A 750 -6.57 -33.43 -0.87
N SER A 751 -7.29 -33.99 -1.85
CA SER A 751 -6.90 -35.24 -2.49
C SER A 751 -5.62 -35.07 -3.34
N PRO A 752 -4.59 -35.91 -3.14
CA PRO A 752 -3.34 -35.83 -3.90
C PRO A 752 -3.49 -36.00 -5.40
N LYS A 753 -4.60 -36.61 -5.86
CA LYS A 753 -4.91 -36.89 -7.27
C LYS A 753 -5.61 -35.73 -7.97
N VAL A 754 -6.20 -34.80 -7.24
CA VAL A 754 -6.99 -33.70 -7.82
C VAL A 754 -6.12 -32.50 -8.07
N LYS A 755 -6.23 -31.92 -9.28
CA LYS A 755 -5.57 -30.68 -9.69
C LYS A 755 -6.49 -29.48 -9.44
N ASP A 756 -7.78 -29.59 -9.81
CA ASP A 756 -8.77 -28.54 -9.64
C ASP A 756 -10.18 -29.14 -9.60
N VAL A 757 -11.11 -28.44 -8.97
CA VAL A 757 -12.50 -28.90 -8.85
C VAL A 757 -13.46 -27.71 -8.81
N GLN A 758 -14.60 -27.90 -9.46
CA GLN A 758 -15.72 -26.96 -9.38
C GLN A 758 -16.98 -27.72 -9.02
N VAL A 759 -17.70 -27.23 -8.01
CA VAL A 759 -18.96 -27.80 -7.58
C VAL A 759 -20.11 -26.87 -7.97
N ILE A 760 -21.15 -27.45 -8.57
CA ILE A 760 -22.34 -26.75 -9.05
C ILE A 760 -23.62 -27.46 -8.60
N GLY A 761 -24.69 -26.67 -8.43
CA GLY A 761 -26.04 -27.21 -8.28
C GLY A 761 -26.66 -27.54 -9.62
N VAL A 762 -27.27 -28.70 -9.73
CA VAL A 762 -28.05 -29.11 -10.92
C VAL A 762 -29.48 -29.46 -10.52
N PRO A 763 -30.48 -29.23 -11.39
CA PRO A 763 -31.90 -29.52 -11.05
C PRO A 763 -32.12 -30.95 -10.64
N ASP A 764 -32.92 -31.16 -9.60
CA ASP A 764 -33.39 -32.49 -9.14
C ASP A 764 -34.86 -32.44 -8.74
N LYS A 765 -35.65 -33.38 -9.22
CA LYS A 765 -37.12 -33.45 -8.99
C LYS A 765 -37.50 -33.70 -7.52
N ARG A 766 -36.62 -34.33 -6.74
CA ARG A 766 -36.90 -34.70 -5.36
C ARG A 766 -36.41 -33.66 -4.36
N TYR A 767 -35.23 -33.13 -4.59
CA TYR A 767 -34.55 -32.27 -3.63
C TYR A 767 -34.46 -30.79 -4.10
N GLY A 768 -35.04 -30.46 -5.27
CA GLY A 768 -34.90 -29.16 -5.89
C GLY A 768 -33.58 -29.04 -6.65
N GLU A 769 -32.49 -29.23 -5.96
CA GLU A 769 -31.15 -29.30 -6.54
C GLU A 769 -30.34 -30.48 -6.00
N GLU A 770 -29.37 -30.91 -6.78
CA GLU A 770 -28.37 -31.91 -6.44
C GLU A 770 -26.96 -31.39 -6.73
N ILE A 771 -25.99 -31.96 -6.02
CA ILE A 771 -24.58 -31.58 -6.12
C ILE A 771 -23.93 -32.30 -7.30
N MET A 772 -23.26 -31.53 -8.15
CA MET A 772 -22.38 -32.04 -9.20
C MET A 772 -20.96 -31.52 -9.00
N ALA A 773 -19.97 -32.42 -8.97
CA ALA A 773 -18.55 -32.08 -8.96
C ALA A 773 -17.92 -32.31 -10.33
N CYS A 774 -17.31 -31.25 -10.88
CA CYS A 774 -16.48 -31.31 -12.09
C CYS A 774 -15.01 -31.22 -11.67
N ILE A 775 -14.19 -32.22 -12.06
CA ILE A 775 -12.85 -32.42 -11.51
C ILE A 775 -11.82 -32.50 -12.61
N ILE A 776 -10.72 -31.80 -12.44
CA ILE A 776 -9.50 -31.94 -13.24
C ILE A 776 -8.50 -32.74 -12.39
N LEU A 777 -8.05 -33.88 -12.89
CA LEU A 777 -7.01 -34.68 -12.24
C LEU A 777 -5.60 -34.15 -12.59
N LYS A 778 -4.63 -34.46 -11.75
CA LYS A 778 -3.21 -34.22 -12.04
C LYS A 778 -2.77 -35.12 -13.19
N GLU A 779 -1.68 -34.76 -13.85
CA GLU A 779 -1.07 -35.58 -14.92
C GLU A 779 -0.72 -36.98 -14.37
N ASP A 780 -1.04 -37.98 -15.16
CA ASP A 780 -0.84 -39.42 -14.85
C ASP A 780 -1.69 -39.98 -13.69
N GLU A 781 -2.58 -39.19 -13.10
CA GLU A 781 -3.48 -39.67 -12.05
C GLU A 781 -4.82 -40.15 -12.62
N THR A 782 -5.39 -41.15 -11.97
CA THR A 782 -6.73 -41.69 -12.27
C THR A 782 -7.56 -41.78 -10.98
N MET A 783 -8.85 -41.52 -11.09
CA MET A 783 -9.80 -41.62 -10.01
C MET A 783 -11.17 -42.06 -10.57
N THR A 784 -11.82 -42.96 -9.87
CA THR A 784 -13.22 -43.35 -10.20
C THR A 784 -14.22 -42.46 -9.47
N VAL A 785 -15.45 -42.46 -9.93
CA VAL A 785 -16.55 -41.74 -9.26
C VAL A 785 -16.79 -42.31 -7.86
N GLU A 786 -16.68 -43.63 -7.72
CA GLU A 786 -16.83 -44.32 -6.45
C GLU A 786 -15.74 -43.95 -5.44
N GLU A 787 -14.49 -43.91 -5.86
CA GLU A 787 -13.34 -43.45 -5.06
C GLU A 787 -13.53 -42.02 -4.55
N LEU A 788 -13.97 -41.09 -5.42
CA LEU A 788 -14.25 -39.74 -4.99
C LEU A 788 -15.39 -39.67 -3.96
N LYS A 789 -16.49 -40.39 -4.21
CA LYS A 789 -17.61 -40.38 -3.30
C LYS A 789 -17.24 -40.97 -1.95
N GLU A 790 -16.45 -42.03 -1.93
CA GLU A 790 -15.93 -42.63 -0.69
C GLU A 790 -15.04 -41.65 0.06
N PHE A 791 -14.15 -40.98 -0.67
CA PHE A 791 -13.26 -39.95 -0.12
C PHE A 791 -14.05 -38.81 0.53
N VAL A 792 -15.09 -38.29 -0.13
CA VAL A 792 -15.96 -37.25 0.46
C VAL A 792 -16.80 -37.79 1.61
N THR A 793 -17.38 -39.00 1.48
CA THR A 793 -18.25 -39.58 2.52
C THR A 793 -17.50 -39.87 3.81
N SER A 794 -16.22 -40.17 3.75
CA SER A 794 -15.41 -40.49 4.94
C SER A 794 -15.15 -39.27 5.85
N HIS A 795 -15.32 -38.03 5.35
CA HIS A 795 -14.97 -36.82 6.08
C HIS A 795 -16.07 -35.75 6.11
N MET A 796 -17.06 -35.82 5.22
CA MET A 796 -18.13 -34.83 5.11
C MET A 796 -19.51 -35.47 5.38
N ALA A 797 -20.46 -34.64 5.80
CA ALA A 797 -21.81 -35.06 5.99
C ALA A 797 -22.44 -35.62 4.68
N ARG A 798 -23.25 -36.64 4.80
CA ARG A 798 -23.82 -37.41 3.66
C ARG A 798 -24.56 -36.52 2.64
N HIS A 799 -25.19 -35.44 3.09
CA HIS A 799 -25.91 -34.51 2.20
C HIS A 799 -24.99 -33.64 1.34
N LYS A 800 -23.69 -33.57 1.66
CA LYS A 800 -22.65 -32.81 0.92
C LYS A 800 -21.92 -33.70 -0.11
N VAL A 801 -22.20 -34.98 -0.18
CA VAL A 801 -21.56 -35.88 -1.12
C VAL A 801 -22.12 -35.65 -2.51
N PRO A 802 -21.26 -35.36 -3.55
CA PRO A 802 -21.72 -35.13 -4.91
C PRO A 802 -22.46 -36.36 -5.48
N ARG A 803 -23.65 -36.13 -5.99
CA ARG A 803 -24.40 -37.18 -6.69
C ARG A 803 -23.84 -37.42 -8.11
N TYR A 804 -23.52 -36.32 -8.78
CA TYR A 804 -22.93 -36.33 -10.11
C TYR A 804 -21.47 -35.97 -10.03
N VAL A 805 -20.63 -36.68 -10.76
CA VAL A 805 -19.18 -36.44 -10.83
C VAL A 805 -18.77 -36.53 -12.30
N GLU A 806 -18.02 -35.53 -12.75
CA GLU A 806 -17.48 -35.48 -14.09
C GLU A 806 -16.00 -35.14 -14.05
N PHE A 807 -15.17 -35.96 -14.70
CA PHE A 807 -13.77 -35.67 -14.93
C PHE A 807 -13.61 -34.95 -16.25
N VAL A 808 -13.01 -33.75 -16.20
CA VAL A 808 -12.87 -32.84 -17.35
C VAL A 808 -11.41 -32.44 -17.55
N SER A 809 -11.04 -32.03 -18.76
CA SER A 809 -9.70 -31.54 -19.05
C SER A 809 -9.55 -30.02 -18.75
N GLU A 810 -10.64 -29.28 -18.82
CA GLU A 810 -10.67 -27.84 -18.60
C GLU A 810 -12.07 -27.37 -18.14
N PHE A 811 -12.12 -26.22 -17.48
CA PHE A 811 -13.38 -25.54 -17.17
C PHE A 811 -13.67 -24.44 -18.19
N PRO A 812 -14.94 -24.16 -18.50
CA PRO A 812 -15.29 -23.01 -19.33
C PRO A 812 -14.94 -21.70 -18.57
N MET A 813 -14.15 -20.83 -19.21
CA MET A 813 -13.71 -19.56 -18.65
C MET A 813 -14.08 -18.37 -19.53
N ASN A 814 -14.17 -17.19 -18.92
CA ASN A 814 -14.27 -15.95 -19.67
C ASN A 814 -12.84 -15.42 -20.01
N ALA A 815 -12.79 -14.31 -20.78
CA ALA A 815 -11.54 -13.68 -21.20
C ALA A 815 -10.65 -13.18 -20.05
N ALA A 816 -11.23 -12.97 -18.87
CA ALA A 816 -10.49 -12.58 -17.65
C ALA A 816 -10.02 -13.80 -16.83
N GLY A 817 -10.19 -15.03 -17.35
CA GLY A 817 -9.79 -16.26 -16.65
C GLY A 817 -10.77 -16.72 -15.55
N LYS A 818 -11.96 -16.15 -15.48
CA LYS A 818 -12.98 -16.53 -14.49
C LYS A 818 -13.81 -17.71 -15.00
N ILE A 819 -13.96 -18.73 -14.15
CA ILE A 819 -14.76 -19.92 -14.45
C ILE A 819 -16.26 -19.56 -14.55
N LEU A 820 -16.90 -20.10 -15.56
CA LEU A 820 -18.30 -19.84 -15.88
C LEU A 820 -19.18 -21.01 -15.40
N LYS A 821 -19.49 -21.05 -14.09
CA LYS A 821 -20.31 -22.12 -13.47
C LYS A 821 -21.69 -22.26 -14.11
N TYR A 822 -22.28 -21.17 -14.60
CA TYR A 822 -23.57 -21.23 -15.28
C TYR A 822 -23.49 -22.04 -16.58
N LYS A 823 -22.39 -21.92 -17.35
CA LYS A 823 -22.19 -22.77 -18.56
C LYS A 823 -21.96 -24.23 -18.19
N MET A 824 -21.25 -24.48 -17.08
CA MET A 824 -21.09 -25.85 -16.58
C MET A 824 -22.45 -26.45 -16.20
N ARG A 825 -23.33 -25.65 -15.54
CA ARG A 825 -24.70 -26.07 -15.22
C ARG A 825 -25.55 -26.33 -16.45
N GLU A 826 -25.52 -25.45 -17.45
CA GLU A 826 -26.21 -25.64 -18.71
C GLU A 826 -25.77 -26.93 -19.44
N ASN A 827 -24.44 -27.12 -19.56
CA ASN A 827 -23.86 -28.33 -20.12
C ASN A 827 -24.28 -29.60 -19.39
N ALA A 828 -24.31 -29.55 -18.03
CA ALA A 828 -24.74 -30.66 -17.19
C ALA A 828 -26.23 -31.00 -17.39
N ILE A 829 -27.08 -29.97 -17.42
CA ILE A 829 -28.52 -30.14 -17.67
C ILE A 829 -28.77 -30.84 -18.99
N GLU A 830 -28.10 -30.39 -20.04
CA GLU A 830 -28.20 -30.99 -21.37
C GLU A 830 -27.68 -32.43 -21.41
N LYS A 831 -26.44 -32.63 -20.87
CA LYS A 831 -25.74 -33.92 -20.92
C LYS A 831 -26.47 -35.02 -20.14
N TYR A 832 -26.98 -34.69 -18.95
CA TYR A 832 -27.66 -35.64 -18.07
C TYR A 832 -29.18 -35.60 -18.17
N ASN A 833 -29.72 -34.80 -19.10
CA ASN A 833 -31.14 -34.58 -19.30
C ASN A 833 -31.90 -34.26 -18.01
N LEU A 834 -31.36 -33.30 -17.21
CA LEU A 834 -31.91 -32.88 -15.93
C LEU A 834 -33.00 -31.83 -16.15
N GLN A 835 -34.25 -32.15 -15.69
CA GLN A 835 -35.41 -31.23 -15.83
C GLN A 835 -36.09 -31.04 -14.49
#